data_1feea9c1ed32e7a345a19a37efdd96ac
#
_entry.id   1feea9c1ed32e7a345a19a37efdd96ac
#
_cell.length_a   1.000
_cell.length_b   1.000
_cell.length_c   1.000
_cell.angle_alpha   90.00
_cell.angle_beta   90.00
_cell.angle_gamma   90.00
#
_symmetry.space_group_name_H-M   'P 1'
#
loop_
_entity.id
_entity.type
_entity.pdbx_description
1 polymer ?
#
loop_
_entity_poly.entity_id
_entity_poly.type
_entity_poly.pdbx_seq_one_letter_code
_entity_poly.pdbx_strand_id
1 'polypeptide(L)'
;MTDKFGLFNGWGPFSKKYAGISRLESHNELDGVRFDLSVAPAIHAFDIRVPNVTLPSAYHPWRSDESYSFFSYRHDLEWKDKVYADVSYTRLSNESVLIRTEIVNNTDLIKDCVVNYFSSIEFPVDSYVRLSLPEKCDYIDALGYDTYNYAITRPWDQQSQDGYKKGEFIDKAFVGQKGLGDRAGKWHMPYKVLKPFGGEKGDEVSYTVKLKNSYDNAVLALRYRTSDIYYEQGKQVGVHYINSKNTATFLLNGKTTVELTPSDEPRIIYIHLGKLTAEDELKLGFVSLGTGAAEFDFFAITEAADREKVKADIIPVDFMPEFENKALEKGYLSTLKYKGIDGEYRLRVFDGNTRFRQIETGSLEDCMTARLSNADETFDDVTESFTGAFNRKHSDEGFFHNAISHTIFIEKGERKVQYAVLSKGETDYLTEEEYEKIYEEKSSKAIDIKVNPSGETYKLSNQLLAAALMTNVVYPIYKHGEYIIHHTPGKRWDCLYTWDSGFIGLGMNEIAPSFAEYIIDTYLSEEDNKDYAFLHHGSPVPVQIYQLYEMLQKAESKEHLLTYYPRARLYYLYLAGKIRNSTTARFKSGILTTYDYFYSTSGMDDYPAQVAMMKQNLRDKASPVITTGQVIRFGKLLSIMADKLGKTDDVAEYREDCDRLTEALNKYSWDEESGYYSYVLHDESGVPKEKFVTKDGENLNKGLDGIYPIIAGVCDENQKAKIIGHITDENEMHTPFGISAVDKSASYYMVNGYWNGNIWFPHQWFIWKSMLDCGRADIAKDIAHLALNIWKREVESTYYTFEMVNTVTGLGGWFHNFGGLSTPLIMWLKAYYAPGTVNVGFDTYLERVHFNEDKTDAEIDLTYYGQNDKFILIAVMKEDADYICTLDGEEIKAECDKGAVTVEITAENRSTHKIIIRKK
;
A
#
# COMPACT_ATOMS: atom_id res chain seq x y z
N MET A 1 2.74 7.33 18.58
CA MET A 1 2.07 6.35 17.67
C MET A 1 0.79 5.88 18.36
N THR A 2 -0.35 6.15 17.78
CA THR A 2 -1.62 5.64 18.28
C THR A 2 -1.94 4.32 17.57
N ASP A 3 -1.67 3.20 18.21
CA ASP A 3 -2.25 1.91 17.83
C ASP A 3 -3.72 1.88 18.32
N LYS A 4 -4.55 2.59 17.58
CA LYS A 4 -5.97 2.82 17.84
C LYS A 4 -6.75 1.51 17.98
N PHE A 5 -6.28 0.43 17.37
CA PHE A 5 -6.92 -0.88 17.35
C PHE A 5 -6.24 -1.89 18.30
N GLY A 6 -5.10 -1.53 18.92
CA GLY A 6 -4.34 -2.45 19.77
C GLY A 6 -3.79 -3.68 19.06
N LEU A 7 -3.55 -3.58 17.74
CA LEU A 7 -3.14 -4.71 16.89
C LEU A 7 -1.64 -5.00 16.93
N PHE A 8 -0.84 -3.97 17.24
CA PHE A 8 0.60 -4.03 17.13
C PHE A 8 1.26 -4.04 18.51
N ASN A 9 1.64 -5.20 18.98
CA ASN A 9 2.21 -5.40 20.34
C ASN A 9 3.70 -5.02 20.46
N GLY A 10 4.17 -4.07 19.69
CA GLY A 10 5.56 -3.61 19.70
C GLY A 10 6.54 -4.45 18.89
N TRP A 11 6.37 -5.77 18.81
CA TRP A 11 7.19 -6.68 18.02
C TRP A 11 6.47 -7.13 16.74
N GLY A 12 7.20 -7.16 15.61
CA GLY A 12 6.67 -7.65 14.35
C GLY A 12 7.66 -7.51 13.17
N PRO A 13 7.29 -7.91 11.95
CA PRO A 13 8.16 -7.88 10.79
C PRO A 13 8.17 -6.48 10.11
N PHE A 14 8.47 -5.40 10.86
CA PHE A 14 8.20 -4.01 10.44
C PHE A 14 9.32 -3.36 9.63
N SER A 15 10.45 -4.05 9.39
CA SER A 15 11.52 -3.51 8.55
C SER A 15 11.03 -3.22 7.13
N LYS A 16 11.48 -2.12 6.55
CA LYS A 16 11.14 -1.70 5.18
C LYS A 16 11.83 -2.52 4.09
N LYS A 17 12.96 -3.13 4.42
CA LYS A 17 13.81 -3.80 3.42
C LYS A 17 14.11 -5.26 3.75
N TYR A 18 14.19 -5.62 5.03
CA TYR A 18 14.83 -6.84 5.46
C TYR A 18 13.86 -7.85 6.07
N ALA A 19 14.09 -9.12 5.84
CA ALA A 19 13.45 -10.18 6.59
C ALA A 19 14.03 -10.23 8.01
N GLY A 20 13.16 -10.25 9.01
CA GLY A 20 13.58 -10.25 10.41
C GLY A 20 12.44 -9.83 11.33
N ILE A 21 12.80 -9.47 12.54
CA ILE A 21 11.88 -8.95 13.55
C ILE A 21 12.28 -7.53 13.95
N SER A 22 11.29 -6.70 14.16
CA SER A 22 11.46 -5.31 14.58
C SER A 22 10.73 -5.02 15.86
N ARG A 23 11.20 -4.01 16.61
CA ARG A 23 10.48 -3.40 17.71
C ARG A 23 10.32 -1.91 17.45
N LEU A 24 9.11 -1.42 17.67
CA LEU A 24 8.83 0.01 17.64
C LEU A 24 9.42 0.65 18.89
N GLU A 25 10.14 1.76 18.70
CA GLU A 25 10.80 2.46 19.79
C GLU A 25 10.31 3.89 19.94
N SER A 26 10.37 4.38 21.16
CA SER A 26 10.12 5.78 21.49
C SER A 26 11.43 6.49 21.74
N HIS A 27 11.59 7.66 21.17
CA HIS A 27 12.67 8.59 21.46
C HIS A 27 12.05 9.91 21.92
N ASN A 28 12.71 10.63 22.85
CA ASN A 28 12.13 11.84 23.46
C ASN A 28 11.83 12.97 22.46
N GLU A 29 12.53 13.03 21.34
CA GLU A 29 12.47 14.14 20.38
C GLU A 29 12.36 13.69 18.92
N LEU A 30 12.40 12.38 18.64
CA LEU A 30 12.36 11.81 17.30
C LEU A 30 11.35 10.67 17.24
N ASP A 31 10.35 10.83 16.39
CA ASP A 31 9.38 9.78 16.08
C ASP A 31 9.88 8.89 14.93
N GLY A 32 9.28 7.73 14.80
CA GLY A 32 9.57 6.80 13.70
C GLY A 32 10.82 5.93 13.91
N VAL A 33 11.30 5.81 15.14
CA VAL A 33 12.46 4.98 15.49
C VAL A 33 12.04 3.52 15.64
N ARG A 34 12.87 2.61 15.13
CA ARG A 34 12.65 1.17 15.13
C ARG A 34 13.97 0.43 15.39
N PHE A 35 13.93 -0.54 16.29
CA PHE A 35 15.00 -1.54 16.41
C PHE A 35 14.71 -2.69 15.46
N ASP A 36 15.72 -3.20 14.76
CA ASP A 36 15.63 -4.33 13.85
C ASP A 36 16.63 -5.42 14.24
N LEU A 37 16.19 -6.67 14.12
CA LEU A 37 17.07 -7.84 14.11
C LEU A 37 16.76 -8.67 12.84
N SER A 38 17.72 -8.73 11.93
CA SER A 38 17.70 -9.63 10.77
C SER A 38 18.52 -10.88 11.06
N VAL A 39 17.96 -12.05 10.75
CA VAL A 39 18.64 -13.33 10.89
C VAL A 39 18.96 -13.88 9.51
N ALA A 40 20.24 -14.12 9.22
CA ALA A 40 20.72 -14.57 7.92
C ALA A 40 21.53 -15.88 8.07
N PRO A 41 20.87 -17.05 7.95
CA PRO A 41 21.57 -18.31 7.84
C PRO A 41 22.29 -18.42 6.49
N ALA A 42 23.46 -19.07 6.46
CA ALA A 42 24.26 -19.25 5.26
C ALA A 42 25.04 -20.57 5.29
N ILE A 43 25.44 -21.06 4.13
CA ILE A 43 26.46 -22.11 4.01
C ILE A 43 27.82 -21.47 4.26
N HIS A 44 28.62 -22.10 5.12
CA HIS A 44 30.02 -21.76 5.33
C HIS A 44 30.90 -22.77 4.60
N ALA A 45 31.48 -22.33 3.51
CA ALA A 45 32.41 -23.12 2.71
C ALA A 45 33.61 -22.23 2.34
N PHE A 46 34.30 -22.53 1.26
CA PHE A 46 35.33 -21.64 0.70
C PHE A 46 34.78 -20.26 0.37
N ASP A 47 33.49 -20.24 0.02
CA ASP A 47 32.70 -19.02 -0.19
C ASP A 47 31.57 -18.99 0.81
N ILE A 48 31.44 -17.95 1.59
CA ILE A 48 30.23 -17.72 2.40
C ILE A 48 29.13 -17.23 1.45
N ARG A 49 28.13 -18.09 1.23
CA ARG A 49 26.94 -17.73 0.45
C ARG A 49 25.81 -17.43 1.40
N VAL A 50 25.33 -16.23 1.33
CA VAL A 50 24.21 -15.81 2.14
C VAL A 50 23.00 -15.54 1.25
N PRO A 51 21.80 -15.92 1.68
CA PRO A 51 20.59 -15.41 1.07
C PRO A 51 20.59 -13.89 1.08
N ASN A 52 20.27 -13.27 -0.02
CA ASN A 52 20.16 -11.82 -0.08
C ASN A 52 18.87 -11.38 0.59
N VAL A 53 18.90 -11.12 1.88
CA VAL A 53 17.73 -10.70 2.67
C VAL A 53 17.27 -9.27 2.34
N THR A 54 18.02 -8.53 1.54
CA THR A 54 17.66 -7.20 1.08
C THR A 54 16.85 -7.21 -0.21
N LEU A 55 17.01 -8.27 -1.01
CA LEU A 55 16.23 -8.53 -2.21
C LEU A 55 15.33 -9.75 -1.99
N PRO A 56 14.10 -9.74 -2.48
CA PRO A 56 13.17 -10.85 -2.29
C PRO A 56 13.51 -12.07 -3.16
N SER A 57 14.79 -12.38 -3.34
CA SER A 57 15.30 -13.46 -4.19
C SER A 57 15.96 -14.61 -3.42
N ALA A 58 15.99 -14.53 -2.09
CA ALA A 58 16.70 -15.51 -1.29
C ALA A 58 15.96 -15.93 -0.03
N TYR A 59 14.85 -15.29 0.28
CA TYR A 59 13.96 -15.70 1.37
C TYR A 59 12.51 -15.71 0.90
N HIS A 60 11.69 -16.50 1.60
CA HIS A 60 10.26 -16.62 1.34
C HIS A 60 9.49 -16.39 2.63
N PRO A 61 8.52 -15.47 2.68
CA PRO A 61 7.52 -15.47 3.73
C PRO A 61 6.86 -16.85 3.80
N TRP A 62 6.88 -17.49 4.99
CA TRP A 62 6.53 -18.90 5.06
C TRP A 62 5.23 -19.17 5.80
N ARG A 63 5.10 -18.63 7.00
CA ARG A 63 3.89 -18.72 7.83
C ARG A 63 3.76 -17.50 8.71
N SER A 64 2.54 -17.13 9.08
CA SER A 64 2.27 -16.10 10.09
C SER A 64 0.92 -16.38 10.75
N ASP A 65 0.75 -15.97 12.00
CA ASP A 65 -0.55 -15.85 12.64
C ASP A 65 -1.13 -14.43 12.45
N GLU A 66 -2.37 -14.21 12.88
CA GLU A 66 -3.09 -12.94 12.75
C GLU A 66 -2.64 -11.86 13.76
N SER A 67 -1.70 -12.16 14.66
CA SER A 67 -1.36 -11.29 15.79
C SER A 67 0.14 -11.01 15.92
N TYR A 68 0.94 -11.46 14.96
CA TYR A 68 2.40 -11.47 15.05
C TYR A 68 2.93 -12.11 16.33
N SER A 69 2.17 -13.07 16.93
CA SER A 69 2.68 -13.89 17.99
C SER A 69 3.62 -14.97 17.46
N PHE A 70 3.48 -15.29 16.18
CA PHE A 70 4.31 -16.19 15.40
C PHE A 70 4.38 -15.76 13.94
N PHE A 71 5.58 -15.73 13.36
CA PHE A 71 5.79 -15.68 11.91
C PHE A 71 7.14 -16.29 11.55
N SER A 72 7.32 -16.67 10.27
CA SER A 72 8.54 -17.33 9.81
C SER A 72 8.88 -17.03 8.36
N TYR A 73 10.17 -17.17 8.07
CA TYR A 73 10.73 -17.11 6.71
C TYR A 73 11.52 -18.37 6.43
N ARG A 74 11.42 -18.89 5.19
CA ARG A 74 12.33 -19.90 4.65
C ARG A 74 13.44 -19.23 3.88
N HIS A 75 14.67 -19.64 4.09
CA HIS A 75 15.85 -19.18 3.38
C HIS A 75 16.43 -20.34 2.56
N ASP A 76 16.52 -20.19 1.25
CA ASP A 76 17.23 -21.15 0.40
C ASP A 76 18.73 -20.92 0.56
N LEU A 77 19.45 -21.93 1.03
CA LEU A 77 20.91 -21.87 1.22
C LEU A 77 21.66 -22.45 0.02
N GLU A 78 21.07 -23.45 -0.64
CA GLU A 78 21.51 -23.99 -1.92
C GLU A 78 20.29 -24.16 -2.86
N TRP A 79 20.16 -25.31 -3.50
CA TRP A 79 19.00 -25.59 -4.34
C TRP A 79 17.75 -25.76 -3.51
N LYS A 80 16.63 -25.28 -4.05
CA LYS A 80 15.31 -25.41 -3.45
C LYS A 80 15.07 -26.82 -2.89
N ASP A 81 14.60 -26.91 -1.64
CA ASP A 81 14.33 -28.14 -0.89
C ASP A 81 15.54 -29.04 -0.63
N LYS A 82 16.75 -28.64 -1.00
CA LYS A 82 17.97 -29.41 -0.74
C LYS A 82 18.70 -28.95 0.52
N VAL A 83 19.05 -27.69 0.59
CA VAL A 83 19.63 -27.10 1.80
C VAL A 83 18.94 -25.76 2.04
N TYR A 84 18.24 -25.67 3.15
CA TYR A 84 17.48 -24.48 3.50
C TYR A 84 17.42 -24.28 5.03
N ALA A 85 17.02 -23.10 5.45
CA ALA A 85 16.76 -22.79 6.85
C ALA A 85 15.41 -22.15 7.03
N ASP A 86 14.62 -22.64 7.99
CA ASP A 86 13.39 -22.00 8.44
C ASP A 86 13.69 -21.20 9.70
N VAL A 87 13.58 -19.86 9.61
CA VAL A 87 13.75 -18.95 10.73
C VAL A 87 12.37 -18.49 11.22
N SER A 88 12.08 -18.84 12.47
CA SER A 88 10.81 -18.52 13.12
C SER A 88 11.00 -17.54 14.26
N TYR A 89 10.07 -16.60 14.36
CA TYR A 89 9.97 -15.62 15.43
C TYR A 89 8.72 -15.90 16.24
N THR A 90 8.90 -16.24 17.52
CA THR A 90 7.81 -16.60 18.43
C THR A 90 7.82 -15.69 19.64
N ARG A 91 6.78 -14.90 19.85
CA ARG A 91 6.68 -13.99 20.97
C ARG A 91 6.51 -14.77 22.27
N LEU A 92 7.46 -14.60 23.20
CA LEU A 92 7.42 -15.18 24.54
C LEU A 92 6.64 -14.29 25.52
N SER A 93 6.86 -12.97 25.43
CA SER A 93 6.19 -11.93 26.21
C SER A 93 6.11 -10.63 25.39
N ASN A 94 5.61 -9.56 26.00
CA ASN A 94 5.66 -8.24 25.37
C ASN A 94 7.09 -7.69 25.21
N GLU A 95 8.04 -8.25 25.98
CA GLU A 95 9.43 -7.79 25.97
C GLU A 95 10.41 -8.80 25.40
N SER A 96 9.98 -10.00 25.02
CA SER A 96 10.88 -11.04 24.54
C SER A 96 10.32 -11.91 23.43
N VAL A 97 11.21 -12.34 22.54
CA VAL A 97 10.94 -13.15 21.35
C VAL A 97 11.94 -14.29 21.25
N LEU A 98 11.45 -15.50 21.03
CA LEU A 98 12.24 -16.66 20.65
C LEU A 98 12.54 -16.62 19.15
N ILE A 99 13.78 -16.83 18.80
CA ILE A 99 14.25 -17.04 17.43
C ILE A 99 14.66 -18.51 17.32
N ARG A 100 13.96 -19.25 16.48
CA ARG A 100 14.26 -20.66 16.21
C ARG A 100 14.69 -20.80 14.75
N THR A 101 15.92 -21.23 14.54
CA THR A 101 16.48 -21.48 13.21
C THR A 101 16.62 -22.98 13.03
N GLU A 102 15.82 -23.55 12.16
CA GLU A 102 15.91 -24.96 11.77
C GLU A 102 16.62 -25.07 10.42
N ILE A 103 17.81 -25.66 10.40
CA ILE A 103 18.58 -25.87 9.18
C ILE A 103 18.39 -27.33 8.74
N VAL A 104 18.09 -27.51 7.46
CA VAL A 104 17.75 -28.78 6.84
C VAL A 104 18.76 -29.09 5.72
N ASN A 105 19.37 -30.29 5.79
CA ASN A 105 20.24 -30.79 4.74
C ASN A 105 19.66 -32.07 4.15
N ASN A 106 19.00 -32.00 3.02
CA ASN A 106 18.45 -33.11 2.26
C ASN A 106 19.42 -33.62 1.16
N THR A 107 20.72 -33.31 1.29
CA THR A 107 21.75 -33.79 0.37
C THR A 107 22.47 -35.01 0.93
N ASP A 108 23.32 -35.63 0.12
CA ASP A 108 24.21 -36.73 0.50
C ASP A 108 25.59 -36.26 0.95
N LEU A 109 25.80 -34.95 1.15
CA LEU A 109 27.02 -34.32 1.61
C LEU A 109 26.82 -33.68 2.97
N ILE A 110 27.87 -33.64 3.78
CA ILE A 110 27.93 -32.85 5.02
C ILE A 110 27.93 -31.35 4.63
N LYS A 111 27.23 -30.56 5.38
CA LYS A 111 27.18 -29.09 5.21
C LYS A 111 27.69 -28.42 6.48
N ASP A 112 28.42 -27.34 6.29
CA ASP A 112 28.85 -26.43 7.35
C ASP A 112 28.08 -25.13 7.19
N CYS A 113 27.39 -24.71 8.25
CA CYS A 113 26.50 -23.56 8.21
C CYS A 113 26.88 -22.53 9.29
N VAL A 114 26.48 -21.30 9.05
CA VAL A 114 26.54 -20.19 9.99
C VAL A 114 25.18 -19.52 10.10
N VAL A 115 24.90 -18.91 11.25
CA VAL A 115 23.72 -18.06 11.43
C VAL A 115 24.18 -16.67 11.85
N ASN A 116 23.90 -15.67 11.05
CA ASN A 116 24.21 -14.28 11.36
C ASN A 116 22.98 -13.59 11.95
N TYR A 117 23.20 -12.83 13.01
CA TYR A 117 22.23 -11.98 13.67
C TYR A 117 22.70 -10.54 13.52
N PHE A 118 21.97 -9.74 12.74
CA PHE A 118 22.29 -8.33 12.50
C PHE A 118 21.29 -7.44 13.25
N SER A 119 21.77 -6.72 14.25
CA SER A 119 20.96 -5.78 15.01
C SER A 119 21.25 -4.35 14.58
N SER A 120 20.21 -3.52 14.46
CA SER A 120 20.34 -2.10 14.13
C SER A 120 19.24 -1.25 14.75
N ILE A 121 19.48 0.06 14.84
CA ILE A 121 18.44 1.07 15.03
C ILE A 121 18.23 1.79 13.72
N GLU A 122 16.99 1.82 13.27
CA GLU A 122 16.53 2.54 12.10
C GLU A 122 15.76 3.80 12.50
N PHE A 123 15.92 4.86 11.73
CA PHE A 123 15.28 6.15 11.97
C PHE A 123 15.02 6.88 10.64
N PRO A 124 13.97 7.73 10.58
CA PRO A 124 13.55 8.29 9.30
C PRO A 124 14.44 9.41 8.77
N VAL A 125 15.33 10.01 9.60
CA VAL A 125 16.12 11.18 9.28
C VAL A 125 17.52 11.13 9.94
N ASP A 126 18.53 11.80 9.33
CA ASP A 126 19.88 11.90 9.86
C ASP A 126 20.04 12.96 10.96
N SER A 127 19.07 13.82 11.09
CA SER A 127 18.98 14.86 12.11
C SER A 127 17.51 15.21 12.38
N TYR A 128 17.24 15.84 13.49
CA TYR A 128 15.91 16.37 13.83
C TYR A 128 16.02 17.80 14.33
N VAL A 129 14.89 18.52 14.35
CA VAL A 129 14.84 19.90 14.82
C VAL A 129 14.18 19.96 16.18
N ARG A 130 14.96 20.43 17.17
CA ARG A 130 14.43 20.79 18.50
C ARG A 130 13.84 22.20 18.42
N LEU A 131 12.50 22.26 18.49
CA LEU A 131 11.78 23.52 18.50
C LEU A 131 11.64 24.06 19.92
N SER A 132 12.04 25.33 20.13
CA SER A 132 11.79 26.07 21.34
C SER A 132 10.87 27.25 21.04
N LEU A 133 9.78 27.36 21.78
CA LEU A 133 8.78 28.41 21.61
C LEU A 133 8.59 29.19 22.93
N PRO A 134 8.24 30.49 22.90
CA PRO A 134 7.78 31.23 24.07
C PRO A 134 6.50 30.58 24.63
N GLU A 135 6.27 30.75 25.93
CA GLU A 135 5.03 30.30 26.58
C GLU A 135 3.77 30.85 25.89
N LYS A 136 3.83 32.13 25.51
CA LYS A 136 2.77 32.82 24.76
C LYS A 136 3.11 32.79 23.27
N CYS A 137 2.58 31.79 22.56
CA CYS A 137 2.86 31.57 21.14
C CYS A 137 1.68 30.88 20.47
N ASP A 138 1.32 31.30 19.25
CA ASP A 138 0.45 30.57 18.34
C ASP A 138 1.31 29.98 17.21
N TYR A 139 1.41 28.65 17.18
CA TYR A 139 2.17 27.87 16.21
C TYR A 139 1.30 27.44 15.03
N ILE A 140 1.85 27.52 13.82
CA ILE A 140 1.17 27.15 12.57
C ILE A 140 2.14 26.32 11.74
N ASP A 141 1.78 25.10 11.42
CA ASP A 141 2.47 24.26 10.45
C ASP A 141 2.30 24.83 9.02
N ALA A 142 3.35 24.91 8.23
CA ALA A 142 3.26 25.44 6.87
C ALA A 142 2.36 24.58 5.94
N LEU A 143 2.15 23.30 6.26
CA LEU A 143 1.16 22.46 5.58
C LEU A 143 -0.28 22.66 6.07
N GLY A 144 -0.48 23.46 7.12
CA GLY A 144 -1.81 23.88 7.60
C GLY A 144 -2.50 24.92 6.72
N TYR A 145 -2.15 25.05 5.43
CA TYR A 145 -2.78 26.01 4.52
C TYR A 145 -4.25 25.68 4.20
N ASP A 146 -5.02 26.74 3.93
CA ASP A 146 -6.40 26.60 3.42
C ASP A 146 -6.40 26.46 1.90
N THR A 147 -5.60 27.29 1.21
CA THR A 147 -5.51 27.32 -0.25
C THR A 147 -4.06 27.36 -0.72
N TYR A 148 -3.81 26.69 -1.85
CA TYR A 148 -2.54 26.68 -2.54
C TYR A 148 -2.79 26.72 -4.05
N ASN A 149 -2.57 27.87 -4.68
CA ASN A 149 -2.90 28.17 -6.06
C ASN A 149 -1.67 28.43 -6.92
N TYR A 150 -1.66 27.89 -8.14
CA TYR A 150 -0.68 28.19 -9.15
C TYR A 150 -1.18 29.26 -10.13
N ALA A 151 -0.32 30.23 -10.46
CA ALA A 151 -0.64 31.30 -11.38
C ALA A 151 -0.68 30.89 -12.85
N ILE A 152 0.07 29.83 -13.20
CA ILE A 152 0.16 29.30 -14.56
C ILE A 152 -0.04 27.79 -14.57
N THR A 153 -0.43 27.27 -15.74
CA THR A 153 -0.43 25.82 -15.98
C THR A 153 0.97 25.37 -16.37
N ARG A 154 1.48 24.34 -15.72
CA ARG A 154 2.75 23.68 -16.06
C ARG A 154 2.48 22.31 -16.61
N PRO A 155 3.11 21.92 -17.74
CA PRO A 155 3.00 20.58 -18.26
C PRO A 155 3.68 19.60 -17.29
N TRP A 156 3.03 18.46 -17.10
CA TRP A 156 3.62 17.35 -16.36
C TRP A 156 4.79 16.76 -17.14
N ASP A 157 5.91 16.43 -16.49
CA ASP A 157 6.97 15.63 -17.04
C ASP A 157 7.10 14.31 -16.27
N GLN A 158 7.67 13.28 -16.92
CA GLN A 158 7.78 11.93 -16.34
C GLN A 158 8.69 11.87 -15.10
N GLN A 159 9.51 12.89 -14.87
CA GLN A 159 10.47 12.93 -13.76
C GLN A 159 9.93 13.70 -12.55
N SER A 160 9.06 14.68 -12.78
CA SER A 160 8.35 15.38 -11.73
C SER A 160 6.86 15.02 -11.79
N GLN A 161 6.35 14.37 -10.79
CA GLN A 161 4.90 14.16 -10.62
C GLN A 161 4.18 15.47 -10.23
N ASP A 162 4.80 16.62 -10.45
CA ASP A 162 4.40 17.94 -10.00
C ASP A 162 3.81 18.81 -11.12
N GLY A 163 3.25 18.20 -12.16
CA GLY A 163 2.44 18.96 -13.13
C GLY A 163 1.18 19.48 -12.49
N TYR A 164 0.91 20.75 -12.66
CA TYR A 164 -0.23 21.44 -12.09
C TYR A 164 -0.83 22.43 -13.09
N LYS A 165 -2.08 22.79 -12.87
CA LYS A 165 -2.81 23.73 -13.72
C LYS A 165 -3.02 25.05 -13.00
N LYS A 166 -3.17 26.09 -13.80
CA LYS A 166 -3.58 27.39 -13.28
C LYS A 166 -4.88 27.26 -12.49
N GLY A 167 -4.86 27.75 -11.25
CA GLY A 167 -6.00 27.71 -10.35
C GLY A 167 -6.29 26.34 -9.72
N GLU A 168 -5.51 25.32 -10.04
CA GLU A 168 -5.61 24.04 -9.33
C GLU A 168 -5.06 24.14 -7.92
N PHE A 169 -5.76 23.51 -6.98
CA PHE A 169 -5.29 23.30 -5.64
C PHE A 169 -4.66 21.92 -5.56
N ILE A 170 -3.48 21.84 -4.95
CA ILE A 170 -2.87 20.55 -4.66
C ILE A 170 -3.42 20.05 -3.33
N ASP A 171 -3.82 18.79 -3.30
CA ASP A 171 -4.13 18.13 -2.06
C ASP A 171 -2.88 18.07 -1.16
N LYS A 172 -3.03 18.40 0.12
CA LYS A 172 -1.95 18.43 1.11
C LYS A 172 -1.17 17.12 1.20
N ALA A 173 -1.81 16.00 0.88
CA ALA A 173 -1.16 14.70 0.86
C ALA A 173 -0.05 14.58 -0.19
N PHE A 174 -0.16 15.31 -1.29
CA PHE A 174 0.88 15.31 -2.31
C PHE A 174 2.05 16.23 -2.00
N VAL A 175 1.85 17.23 -1.16
CA VAL A 175 2.86 18.25 -0.88
C VAL A 175 3.94 17.81 0.10
N GLY A 176 3.74 16.77 0.88
CA GLY A 176 4.70 16.34 1.89
C GLY A 176 4.96 14.85 1.98
N GLN A 177 4.16 14.04 1.27
CA GLN A 177 4.20 12.58 1.42
C GLN A 177 4.94 11.86 0.31
N LYS A 178 5.48 12.59 -0.65
CA LYS A 178 6.12 11.98 -1.77
C LYS A 178 7.46 11.40 -1.35
N GLY A 179 7.45 10.11 -1.15
CA GLY A 179 8.60 9.28 -1.03
C GLY A 179 9.64 9.79 -0.04
N LEU A 180 10.45 8.97 0.37
CA LEU A 180 11.58 9.15 1.27
C LEU A 180 12.63 10.20 0.80
N GLY A 181 12.38 10.90 -0.33
CA GLY A 181 13.32 11.84 -0.93
C GLY A 181 13.59 13.13 -0.14
N ASP A 182 12.70 13.53 0.78
CA ASP A 182 12.84 14.74 1.60
C ASP A 182 13.17 14.43 3.07
N ARG A 183 13.94 13.40 3.33
CA ARG A 183 14.44 13.04 4.68
C ARG A 183 15.44 14.03 5.27
N ALA A 184 15.44 15.28 4.83
CA ALA A 184 16.30 16.27 5.42
C ALA A 184 15.82 16.61 6.83
N GLY A 185 16.47 16.08 7.85
CA GLY A 185 16.23 16.39 9.26
C GLY A 185 16.48 17.84 9.66
N LYS A 186 16.50 18.75 8.68
CA LYS A 186 16.60 20.20 8.84
C LYS A 186 15.25 20.88 9.05
N TRP A 187 14.15 20.16 8.84
CA TRP A 187 12.78 20.65 9.01
C TRP A 187 12.20 20.23 10.36
N HIS A 188 11.37 21.07 10.95
CA HIS A 188 10.77 20.78 12.26
C HIS A 188 9.94 19.49 12.24
N MET A 189 9.16 19.33 11.17
CA MET A 189 8.43 18.08 10.95
C MET A 189 9.00 17.42 9.69
N PRO A 190 9.69 16.30 9.80
CA PRO A 190 10.17 15.54 8.66
C PRO A 190 9.02 15.27 7.68
N TYR A 191 9.23 15.46 6.39
CA TYR A 191 8.24 15.35 5.31
C TYR A 191 7.10 16.40 5.29
N LYS A 192 7.13 17.38 6.21
CA LYS A 192 6.13 18.45 6.32
C LYS A 192 6.71 19.81 5.98
N VAL A 193 7.23 19.97 4.82
CA VAL A 193 7.61 21.27 4.31
C VAL A 193 6.69 21.62 3.14
N LEU A 194 6.22 22.86 3.10
CA LEU A 194 5.59 23.37 1.90
C LEU A 194 6.64 23.37 0.79
N LYS A 195 6.41 22.61 -0.27
CA LYS A 195 7.32 22.50 -1.40
C LYS A 195 7.68 23.86 -1.98
N PRO A 196 8.78 23.98 -2.74
CA PRO A 196 9.17 25.22 -3.36
C PRO A 196 8.02 25.79 -4.18
N PHE A 197 7.55 26.97 -3.80
CA PHE A 197 6.53 27.70 -4.52
C PHE A 197 6.93 29.17 -4.71
N GLY A 198 6.17 29.89 -5.52
CA GLY A 198 6.41 31.30 -5.74
C GLY A 198 7.41 31.58 -6.85
N GLY A 199 7.80 30.58 -7.65
CA GLY A 199 8.65 30.77 -8.83
C GLY A 199 7.96 31.59 -9.92
N GLU A 200 6.64 31.63 -9.90
CA GLU A 200 5.82 32.46 -10.83
C GLU A 200 5.10 33.57 -10.08
N LYS A 201 4.98 34.73 -10.74
CA LYS A 201 4.22 35.83 -10.22
C LYS A 201 2.74 35.47 -10.12
N GLY A 202 2.20 35.55 -8.90
CA GLY A 202 0.80 35.26 -8.61
C GLY A 202 0.56 33.85 -8.06
N ASP A 203 1.61 33.01 -7.87
CA ASP A 203 1.48 31.83 -7.04
C ASP A 203 1.07 32.24 -5.62
N GLU A 204 0.11 31.55 -5.02
CA GLU A 204 -0.51 31.96 -3.76
C GLU A 204 -0.65 30.79 -2.79
N VAL A 205 -0.38 31.03 -1.52
CA VAL A 205 -0.73 30.15 -0.40
C VAL A 205 -1.39 30.99 0.70
N SER A 206 -2.45 30.47 1.31
CA SER A 206 -3.16 31.18 2.37
C SER A 206 -3.47 30.28 3.58
N TYR A 207 -3.53 30.92 4.75
CA TYR A 207 -3.82 30.33 6.05
C TYR A 207 -4.85 31.17 6.78
N THR A 208 -5.79 30.51 7.46
CA THR A 208 -6.73 31.12 8.40
C THR A 208 -6.48 30.51 9.77
N VAL A 209 -6.12 31.33 10.74
CA VAL A 209 -5.69 30.92 12.08
C VAL A 209 -6.56 31.55 13.13
N LYS A 210 -7.22 30.76 13.95
CA LYS A 210 -7.89 31.24 15.16
C LYS A 210 -6.86 31.40 16.27
N LEU A 211 -6.66 32.64 16.73
CA LEU A 211 -5.65 32.93 17.74
C LEU A 211 -6.07 32.44 19.13
N LYS A 212 -5.14 31.79 19.83
CA LYS A 212 -5.30 31.37 21.23
C LYS A 212 -4.86 32.46 22.20
N ASN A 213 -4.00 33.39 21.75
CA ASN A 213 -3.41 34.42 22.58
C ASN A 213 -3.67 35.82 22.02
N SER A 214 -3.66 36.82 22.90
CA SER A 214 -3.65 38.25 22.52
C SER A 214 -2.22 38.79 22.58
N TYR A 215 -1.86 39.67 21.66
CA TYR A 215 -0.53 40.28 21.56
C TYR A 215 -0.67 41.80 21.43
N ASP A 216 0.15 42.53 22.17
CA ASP A 216 0.18 43.99 22.05
C ASP A 216 1.07 44.43 20.88
N ASN A 217 2.12 43.69 20.60
CA ASN A 217 3.08 43.91 19.52
C ASN A 217 3.52 42.59 18.90
N ALA A 218 2.62 41.99 18.14
CA ALA A 218 2.84 40.68 17.51
C ALA A 218 3.87 40.71 16.40
N VAL A 219 4.69 39.67 16.35
CA VAL A 219 5.51 39.32 15.19
C VAL A 219 5.21 37.90 14.71
N LEU A 220 5.29 37.70 13.41
CA LEU A 220 5.26 36.40 12.76
C LEU A 220 6.70 35.95 12.51
N ALA A 221 7.14 34.93 13.20
CA ALA A 221 8.35 34.22 12.89
C ALA A 221 8.05 33.21 11.76
N LEU A 222 8.72 33.35 10.63
CA LEU A 222 8.62 32.43 9.48
C LEU A 222 9.95 31.69 9.33
N ARG A 223 9.91 30.35 9.42
CA ARG A 223 11.07 29.53 9.09
C ARG A 223 10.97 29.06 7.64
N TYR A 224 12.04 29.32 6.87
CA TYR A 224 12.07 29.08 5.43
C TYR A 224 13.46 28.72 4.91
N ARG A 225 13.50 28.19 3.68
CA ARG A 225 14.69 28.07 2.81
C ARG A 225 14.31 28.57 1.42
N THR A 226 15.25 29.20 0.69
CA THR A 226 15.02 29.58 -0.71
C THR A 226 15.48 28.49 -1.65
N SER A 227 14.96 28.50 -2.87
CA SER A 227 15.34 27.58 -3.94
C SER A 227 15.30 28.27 -5.29
N ASP A 228 16.09 27.77 -6.23
CA ASP A 228 16.05 28.15 -7.64
C ASP A 228 15.36 27.03 -8.43
N ILE A 229 14.32 27.39 -9.17
CA ILE A 229 13.58 26.45 -10.03
C ILE A 229 14.10 26.64 -11.46
N TYR A 230 14.54 25.54 -12.08
CA TYR A 230 15.08 25.53 -13.43
C TYR A 230 14.05 25.03 -14.44
N TYR A 231 13.95 25.76 -15.56
CA TYR A 231 13.07 25.43 -16.66
C TYR A 231 13.85 25.23 -17.95
N GLU A 232 13.62 24.16 -18.67
CA GLU A 232 14.06 23.93 -20.05
C GLU A 232 12.83 23.79 -20.95
N GLN A 233 12.76 24.63 -22.00
CA GLN A 233 11.65 24.64 -22.96
C GLN A 233 10.27 24.78 -22.29
N GLY A 234 10.20 25.57 -21.20
CA GLY A 234 8.96 25.77 -20.45
C GLY A 234 8.57 24.65 -19.49
N LYS A 235 9.43 23.63 -19.34
CA LYS A 235 9.25 22.55 -18.37
C LYS A 235 10.16 22.72 -17.17
N GLN A 236 9.63 22.44 -15.99
CA GLN A 236 10.46 22.38 -14.79
C GLN A 236 11.35 21.12 -14.88
N VAL A 237 12.67 21.31 -14.93
CA VAL A 237 13.66 20.23 -15.05
C VAL A 237 14.41 19.98 -13.76
N GLY A 238 14.33 20.87 -12.76
CA GLY A 238 14.96 20.67 -11.49
C GLY A 238 14.71 21.81 -10.50
N VAL A 239 15.04 21.54 -9.24
CA VAL A 239 15.06 22.50 -8.14
C VAL A 239 16.44 22.41 -7.49
N HIS A 240 17.15 23.54 -7.41
CA HIS A 240 18.42 23.64 -6.73
C HIS A 240 18.23 24.38 -5.40
N TYR A 241 18.56 23.72 -4.31
CA TYR A 241 18.52 24.29 -2.96
C TYR A 241 19.88 24.86 -2.55
N ILE A 242 20.95 24.27 -3.08
CA ILE A 242 22.33 24.67 -2.76
C ILE A 242 22.74 25.81 -3.69
N ASN A 243 23.31 26.88 -3.10
CA ASN A 243 23.72 28.10 -3.81
C ASN A 243 22.56 28.85 -4.50
N SER A 244 21.33 28.77 -3.94
CA SER A 244 20.23 29.64 -4.38
C SER A 244 20.68 31.12 -4.34
N LYS A 245 20.50 31.82 -5.45
CA LYS A 245 20.94 33.23 -5.60
C LYS A 245 19.78 34.21 -5.59
N ASN A 246 18.56 33.72 -5.72
CA ASN A 246 17.39 34.54 -5.91
C ASN A 246 16.70 34.84 -4.58
N THR A 247 16.43 36.12 -4.34
CA THR A 247 15.54 36.56 -3.26
C THR A 247 14.11 36.23 -3.66
N ALA A 248 13.43 35.44 -2.83
CA ALA A 248 12.03 35.15 -3.02
C ALA A 248 11.19 36.27 -2.36
N THR A 249 10.38 36.95 -3.13
CA THR A 249 9.58 38.11 -2.65
C THR A 249 8.09 37.81 -2.75
N PHE A 250 7.41 37.98 -1.63
CA PHE A 250 5.97 37.75 -1.49
C PHE A 250 5.26 39.04 -1.01
N LEU A 251 3.99 39.17 -1.39
CA LEU A 251 3.10 40.16 -0.83
C LEU A 251 2.18 39.49 0.20
N LEU A 252 2.38 39.80 1.47
CA LEU A 252 1.52 39.30 2.56
C LEU A 252 0.25 40.10 2.64
N ASN A 253 -0.89 39.45 2.53
CA ASN A 253 -2.24 40.03 2.55
C ASN A 253 -2.44 41.19 1.58
N GLY A 254 -1.71 41.18 0.46
CA GLY A 254 -1.79 42.24 -0.55
C GLY A 254 -1.17 43.57 -0.12
N LYS A 255 -0.47 43.65 1.01
CA LYS A 255 -0.03 44.95 1.60
C LYS A 255 1.45 44.96 1.99
N THR A 256 1.94 43.96 2.70
CA THR A 256 3.28 43.93 3.25
C THR A 256 4.23 43.13 2.37
N THR A 257 5.29 43.76 1.87
CA THR A 257 6.34 43.05 1.13
C THR A 257 7.20 42.24 2.07
N VAL A 258 7.35 40.95 1.80
CA VAL A 258 8.18 40.00 2.53
C VAL A 258 9.31 39.53 1.61
N GLU A 259 10.52 39.90 1.94
CA GLU A 259 11.73 39.50 1.21
C GLU A 259 12.45 38.37 1.94
N LEU A 260 12.56 37.22 1.29
CA LEU A 260 13.27 36.05 1.77
C LEU A 260 14.65 36.01 1.10
N THR A 261 15.67 36.43 1.84
CA THR A 261 17.05 36.43 1.33
C THR A 261 17.53 35.02 1.03
N PRO A 262 18.36 34.82 0.01
CA PRO A 262 18.89 33.53 -0.36
C PRO A 262 19.47 32.76 0.82
N SER A 263 19.09 31.49 0.98
CA SER A 263 19.58 30.64 2.06
C SER A 263 19.47 29.18 1.69
N ASP A 264 20.61 28.47 1.75
CA ASP A 264 20.71 27.02 1.55
C ASP A 264 20.25 26.24 2.78
N GLU A 265 20.32 26.89 3.95
CA GLU A 265 19.89 26.35 5.23
C GLU A 265 18.63 27.04 5.71
N PRO A 266 17.71 26.30 6.38
CA PRO A 266 16.52 26.89 6.97
C PRO A 266 16.89 27.98 7.99
N ARG A 267 16.23 29.12 7.87
CA ARG A 267 16.40 30.28 8.79
C ARG A 267 15.06 30.89 9.15
N ILE A 268 15.06 31.67 10.21
CA ILE A 268 13.86 32.37 10.71
C ILE A 268 14.00 33.85 10.38
N ILE A 269 12.91 34.43 9.85
CA ILE A 269 12.71 35.89 9.77
C ILE A 269 11.51 36.28 10.61
N TYR A 270 11.44 37.57 10.92
CA TYR A 270 10.35 38.16 11.73
C TYR A 270 9.64 39.24 10.95
N ILE A 271 8.30 39.10 10.85
CA ILE A 271 7.42 40.04 10.15
C ILE A 271 6.50 40.66 11.19
N HIS A 272 6.44 41.99 11.23
CA HIS A 272 5.66 42.72 12.23
C HIS A 272 4.16 42.70 11.85
N LEU A 273 3.31 42.28 12.78
CA LEU A 273 1.84 42.17 12.61
C LEU A 273 1.08 43.24 13.40
N GLY A 274 1.66 43.79 14.48
CA GLY A 274 1.00 44.77 15.32
C GLY A 274 0.16 44.14 16.43
N LYS A 275 -0.94 44.77 16.84
CA LYS A 275 -1.82 44.29 17.89
C LYS A 275 -2.77 43.21 17.40
N LEU A 276 -2.86 42.08 18.11
CA LEU A 276 -3.75 40.97 17.82
C LEU A 276 -4.50 40.56 19.10
N THR A 277 -5.75 40.12 18.96
CA THR A 277 -6.61 39.71 20.08
C THR A 277 -6.91 38.22 20.00
N ALA A 278 -6.93 37.52 21.14
CA ALA A 278 -7.34 36.13 21.21
C ALA A 278 -8.77 35.94 20.68
N GLU A 279 -9.03 34.75 20.11
CA GLU A 279 -10.25 34.39 19.42
C GLU A 279 -10.48 35.09 18.05
N ASP A 280 -9.68 36.11 17.71
CA ASP A 280 -9.72 36.70 16.37
C ASP A 280 -9.22 35.68 15.32
N GLU A 281 -9.81 35.78 14.12
CA GLU A 281 -9.39 35.01 12.97
C GLU A 281 -8.35 35.79 12.16
N LEU A 282 -7.11 35.32 12.19
CA LEU A 282 -6.00 35.91 11.45
C LEU A 282 -5.86 35.24 10.08
N LYS A 283 -5.89 36.03 9.00
CA LYS A 283 -5.59 35.59 7.63
C LYS A 283 -4.14 35.91 7.26
N LEU A 284 -3.42 34.91 6.72
CA LEU A 284 -2.07 35.05 6.20
C LEU A 284 -2.08 34.54 4.74
N GLY A 285 -2.10 35.47 3.78
CA GLY A 285 -2.03 35.15 2.36
C GLY A 285 -0.71 35.62 1.75
N PHE A 286 0.09 34.70 1.22
CA PHE A 286 1.36 35.00 0.56
C PHE A 286 1.19 34.86 -0.94
N VAL A 287 1.33 35.97 -1.66
CA VAL A 287 1.28 36.01 -3.12
C VAL A 287 2.68 36.32 -3.66
N SER A 288 3.21 35.46 -4.52
CA SER A 288 4.55 35.61 -5.09
C SER A 288 4.61 36.80 -6.07
N LEU A 289 5.73 37.52 -6.03
CA LEU A 289 6.09 38.51 -7.04
C LEU A 289 6.93 37.93 -8.20
N GLY A 290 7.22 36.60 -8.16
CA GLY A 290 7.92 35.88 -9.24
C GLY A 290 9.43 36.13 -9.29
N THR A 291 10.03 36.52 -8.17
CA THR A 291 11.49 36.84 -8.10
C THR A 291 12.33 35.64 -7.69
N GLY A 292 11.75 34.62 -7.06
CA GLY A 292 12.39 33.39 -6.60
C GLY A 292 11.39 32.51 -5.86
N ALA A 293 11.74 31.25 -5.62
CA ALA A 293 10.93 30.29 -4.89
C ALA A 293 11.42 30.07 -3.46
N ALA A 294 10.54 29.61 -2.59
CA ALA A 294 10.86 29.26 -1.21
C ALA A 294 10.08 28.03 -0.72
N GLU A 295 10.64 27.36 0.28
CA GLU A 295 9.99 26.35 1.09
C GLU A 295 9.67 26.94 2.46
N PHE A 296 8.48 26.70 2.97
CA PHE A 296 8.07 27.12 4.32
C PHE A 296 7.97 25.88 5.23
N ASP A 297 8.53 26.01 6.42
CA ASP A 297 8.50 24.99 7.46
C ASP A 297 7.36 25.21 8.45
N PHE A 298 7.42 26.35 9.15
CA PHE A 298 6.38 26.74 10.10
C PHE A 298 6.32 28.25 10.26
N PHE A 299 5.22 28.69 10.88
CA PHE A 299 5.04 30.03 11.40
C PHE A 299 4.82 29.98 12.91
N ALA A 300 5.28 31.02 13.62
CA ALA A 300 5.03 31.20 15.04
C ALA A 300 4.69 32.65 15.32
N ILE A 301 3.55 32.93 15.93
CA ILE A 301 3.12 34.28 16.32
C ILE A 301 3.48 34.46 17.80
N THR A 302 4.22 35.52 18.13
CA THR A 302 4.65 35.84 19.47
C THR A 302 4.77 37.35 19.69
N GLU A 303 4.97 37.79 20.95
CA GLU A 303 5.36 39.17 21.22
C GLU A 303 6.73 39.51 20.63
N ALA A 304 6.89 40.72 20.10
CA ALA A 304 8.16 41.17 19.50
C ALA A 304 9.35 41.07 20.47
N ALA A 305 9.11 41.27 21.79
CA ALA A 305 10.09 41.12 22.84
C ALA A 305 10.60 39.69 23.04
N ASP A 306 9.77 38.71 22.70
CA ASP A 306 10.04 37.28 22.88
C ASP A 306 10.48 36.55 21.58
N ARG A 307 10.60 37.26 20.47
CA ARG A 307 10.90 36.71 19.14
C ARG A 307 12.14 35.82 19.12
N GLU A 308 13.20 36.20 19.83
CA GLU A 308 14.47 35.46 19.88
C GLU A 308 14.39 34.15 20.68
N LYS A 309 13.24 33.89 21.35
CA LYS A 309 12.93 32.63 22.02
C LYS A 309 12.40 31.60 21.05
N VAL A 310 11.95 31.99 19.84
CA VAL A 310 11.59 31.06 18.75
C VAL A 310 12.89 30.58 18.13
N LYS A 311 13.25 29.32 18.43
CA LYS A 311 14.48 28.67 17.96
C LYS A 311 14.17 27.30 17.38
N ALA A 312 14.97 26.92 16.41
CA ALA A 312 14.89 25.63 15.74
C ALA A 312 16.30 25.07 15.57
N ASP A 313 16.78 24.37 16.58
CA ASP A 313 18.13 23.83 16.63
C ASP A 313 18.17 22.48 15.92
N ILE A 314 19.09 22.32 14.96
CA ILE A 314 19.31 21.07 14.23
C ILE A 314 20.19 20.16 15.09
N ILE A 315 19.67 19.00 15.46
CA ILE A 315 20.34 18.02 16.31
C ILE A 315 20.66 16.79 15.46
N PRO A 316 21.93 16.46 15.26
CA PRO A 316 22.32 15.22 14.57
C PRO A 316 21.82 13.99 15.34
N VAL A 317 21.34 12.98 14.62
CA VAL A 317 21.02 11.67 15.19
C VAL A 317 22.30 10.92 15.49
N ASP A 318 22.38 10.37 16.70
CA ASP A 318 23.51 9.57 17.17
C ASP A 318 22.97 8.36 17.94
N PHE A 319 22.91 7.22 17.25
CA PHE A 319 22.47 5.94 17.80
C PHE A 319 23.61 4.90 17.85
N MET A 320 24.89 5.34 17.92
CA MET A 320 26.00 4.40 18.10
C MET A 320 25.73 3.55 19.35
N PRO A 321 25.66 2.23 19.24
CA PRO A 321 25.39 1.38 20.39
C PRO A 321 26.61 1.26 21.31
N GLU A 322 26.36 1.28 22.61
CA GLU A 322 27.26 0.67 23.57
C GLU A 322 26.89 -0.81 23.68
N PHE A 323 27.87 -1.71 23.53
CA PHE A 323 27.58 -3.12 23.63
C PHE A 323 28.57 -3.86 24.52
N GLU A 324 28.06 -4.87 25.22
CA GLU A 324 28.81 -5.77 26.06
C GLU A 324 28.49 -7.21 25.68
N ASN A 325 29.53 -8.06 25.55
CA ASN A 325 29.43 -9.47 25.27
C ASN A 325 29.92 -10.29 26.46
N LYS A 326 29.09 -11.22 26.91
CA LYS A 326 29.37 -12.07 28.04
C LYS A 326 29.24 -13.54 27.66
N ALA A 327 30.33 -14.30 27.86
CA ALA A 327 30.27 -15.76 27.77
C ALA A 327 29.48 -16.30 28.96
N LEU A 328 28.59 -17.27 28.69
CA LEU A 328 27.83 -18.02 29.71
C LEU A 328 28.20 -19.49 29.65
N GLU A 329 27.71 -20.28 30.60
CA GLU A 329 27.98 -21.71 30.64
C GLU A 329 27.63 -22.42 29.32
N LYS A 330 26.53 -22.00 28.66
CA LYS A 330 26.16 -22.46 27.34
C LYS A 330 25.84 -21.22 26.47
N GLY A 331 26.73 -20.90 25.52
CA GLY A 331 26.57 -19.81 24.55
C GLY A 331 26.90 -18.40 25.09
N TYR A 332 26.26 -17.38 24.58
CA TYR A 332 26.64 -15.98 24.82
C TYR A 332 25.42 -15.08 25.00
N LEU A 333 25.66 -13.99 25.74
CA LEU A 333 24.71 -12.88 25.87
C LEU A 333 25.37 -11.60 25.34
N SER A 334 24.76 -10.94 24.35
CA SER A 334 25.11 -9.61 23.91
C SER A 334 24.08 -8.60 24.44
N THR A 335 24.55 -7.52 25.02
CA THR A 335 23.72 -6.42 25.51
C THR A 335 24.03 -5.16 24.71
N LEU A 336 23.01 -4.51 24.15
CA LEU A 336 23.14 -3.30 23.36
C LEU A 336 22.31 -2.17 23.99
N LYS A 337 22.92 -1.00 24.13
CA LYS A 337 22.28 0.23 24.60
C LYS A 337 22.40 1.30 23.54
N TYR A 338 21.29 1.94 23.21
CA TYR A 338 21.27 3.03 22.26
C TYR A 338 20.95 4.36 22.96
N LYS A 339 21.69 5.40 22.62
CA LYS A 339 21.51 6.73 23.21
C LYS A 339 20.10 7.27 22.90
N GLY A 340 19.41 7.75 23.92
CA GLY A 340 18.05 8.28 23.80
C GLY A 340 16.93 7.25 23.70
N ILE A 341 17.25 5.96 23.77
CA ILE A 341 16.30 4.85 23.86
C ILE A 341 16.35 4.26 25.27
N ASP A 342 15.20 4.17 25.93
CA ASP A 342 15.11 3.62 27.27
C ASP A 342 15.35 2.10 27.27
N GLY A 343 16.11 1.62 28.26
CA GLY A 343 16.43 0.21 28.43
C GLY A 343 17.58 -0.27 27.55
N GLU A 344 17.71 -1.59 27.46
CA GLU A 344 18.75 -2.26 26.68
C GLU A 344 18.17 -3.45 25.94
N TYR A 345 18.76 -3.78 24.81
CA TYR A 345 18.47 -5.02 24.06
C TYR A 345 19.42 -6.10 24.47
N ARG A 346 18.90 -7.30 24.63
CA ARG A 346 19.66 -8.50 25.00
C ARG A 346 19.44 -9.60 23.98
N LEU A 347 20.50 -10.00 23.30
CA LEU A 347 20.51 -11.14 22.39
C LEU A 347 21.24 -12.31 23.07
N ARG A 348 20.50 -13.31 23.50
CA ARG A 348 21.00 -14.55 24.06
C ARG A 348 21.06 -15.61 22.97
N VAL A 349 22.25 -16.04 22.58
CA VAL A 349 22.47 -17.15 21.63
C VAL A 349 22.94 -18.38 22.40
N PHE A 350 22.29 -19.53 22.18
CA PHE A 350 22.56 -20.78 22.90
C PHE A 350 23.67 -21.63 22.26
N ASP A 351 24.49 -21.05 21.41
CA ASP A 351 25.62 -21.70 20.75
C ASP A 351 26.95 -21.23 21.31
N GLY A 352 27.81 -22.17 21.68
CA GLY A 352 29.15 -21.93 22.24
C GLY A 352 30.16 -21.37 21.22
N ASN A 353 29.88 -21.46 19.92
CA ASN A 353 30.76 -20.96 18.86
C ASN A 353 30.38 -19.56 18.36
N THR A 354 29.53 -18.85 19.08
CA THR A 354 29.08 -17.52 18.70
C THR A 354 30.20 -16.48 18.88
N ARG A 355 30.42 -15.63 17.88
CA ARG A 355 31.32 -14.48 17.91
C ARG A 355 30.51 -13.19 17.67
N PHE A 356 31.06 -12.08 18.16
CA PHE A 356 30.42 -10.76 18.04
C PHE A 356 31.35 -9.78 17.34
N ARG A 357 30.78 -8.93 16.50
CA ARG A 357 31.49 -7.86 15.79
C ARG A 357 30.63 -6.63 15.73
N GLN A 358 31.22 -5.50 15.95
CA GLN A 358 30.61 -4.21 15.67
C GLN A 358 31.08 -3.74 14.30
N ILE A 359 30.11 -3.45 13.43
CA ILE A 359 30.39 -3.03 12.06
C ILE A 359 29.81 -1.65 11.89
N GLU A 360 30.69 -0.69 11.63
CA GLU A 360 30.32 0.67 11.31
C GLU A 360 30.16 0.78 9.78
N THR A 361 29.01 0.45 9.27
CA THR A 361 28.63 0.67 7.87
C THR A 361 27.36 1.51 7.82
N GLY A 362 27.10 2.14 6.68
CA GLY A 362 25.91 2.91 6.47
C GLY A 362 24.68 2.08 6.11
N SER A 363 24.84 0.81 5.69
CA SER A 363 23.73 -0.02 5.29
C SER A 363 23.94 -1.49 5.67
N LEU A 364 22.83 -2.21 5.91
CA LEU A 364 22.89 -3.65 6.10
C LEU A 364 23.35 -4.36 4.83
N GLU A 365 23.03 -3.84 3.65
CA GLU A 365 23.48 -4.38 2.37
C GLU A 365 25.00 -4.35 2.24
N ASP A 366 25.63 -3.23 2.56
CA ASP A 366 27.09 -3.11 2.57
C ASP A 366 27.71 -4.03 3.61
N CYS A 367 27.14 -4.09 4.80
CA CYS A 367 27.56 -4.98 5.89
C CYS A 367 27.50 -6.46 5.46
N MET A 368 26.39 -6.89 4.88
CA MET A 368 26.20 -8.28 4.43
C MET A 368 27.10 -8.60 3.24
N THR A 369 27.22 -7.69 2.27
CA THR A 369 28.09 -7.89 1.11
C THR A 369 29.53 -8.06 1.54
N ALA A 370 30.02 -7.19 2.40
CA ALA A 370 31.40 -7.26 2.89
C ALA A 370 31.65 -8.50 3.77
N ARG A 371 30.66 -8.87 4.60
CA ARG A 371 30.85 -9.94 5.62
C ARG A 371 30.56 -11.33 5.09
N LEU A 372 29.68 -11.46 4.13
CA LEU A 372 29.07 -12.74 3.73
C LEU A 372 29.33 -13.07 2.24
N SER A 373 29.92 -12.19 1.48
CA SER A 373 30.43 -12.48 0.15
C SER A 373 31.90 -12.91 0.24
N ASN A 374 32.40 -13.43 -0.86
CA ASN A 374 33.83 -13.77 -1.02
C ASN A 374 34.70 -12.51 -1.23
N ALA A 375 34.33 -11.39 -0.65
CA ALA A 375 35.09 -10.15 -0.73
C ALA A 375 36.09 -10.02 0.43
N ASP A 376 36.97 -11.01 0.60
CA ASP A 376 38.02 -11.05 1.63
C ASP A 376 38.92 -9.83 1.62
N GLU A 377 39.03 -9.17 0.47
CA GLU A 377 39.82 -7.95 0.29
C GLU A 377 39.21 -6.73 1.01
N THR A 378 37.95 -6.82 1.43
CA THR A 378 37.22 -5.70 1.98
C THR A 378 36.94 -5.81 3.46
N PHE A 379 37.01 -7.00 4.03
CA PHE A 379 36.87 -7.23 5.45
C PHE A 379 38.04 -8.09 5.99
N ASP A 380 38.80 -7.54 6.86
CA ASP A 380 39.92 -8.22 7.53
C ASP A 380 39.39 -8.89 8.82
N ASP A 381 39.32 -10.20 8.84
CA ASP A 381 38.87 -10.99 10.00
C ASP A 381 39.81 -10.86 11.21
N VAL A 382 41.09 -10.51 11.00
CA VAL A 382 42.08 -10.38 12.07
C VAL A 382 41.94 -9.03 12.77
N THR A 383 41.77 -7.98 12.00
CA THR A 383 41.60 -6.61 12.53
C THR A 383 40.13 -6.30 12.84
N GLU A 384 39.19 -7.17 12.44
CA GLU A 384 37.75 -6.97 12.56
C GLU A 384 37.28 -5.63 12.00
N SER A 385 37.89 -5.21 10.89
CA SER A 385 37.64 -3.93 10.25
C SER A 385 37.40 -4.06 8.75
N PHE A 386 36.60 -3.12 8.22
CA PHE A 386 36.43 -2.98 6.77
C PHE A 386 37.52 -2.10 6.19
N THR A 387 38.02 -2.48 5.03
CA THR A 387 38.98 -1.70 4.25
C THR A 387 38.35 -1.20 2.94
N GLY A 388 38.79 -0.03 2.47
CA GLY A 388 38.42 0.47 1.15
C GLY A 388 36.97 0.91 0.99
N ALA A 389 36.34 0.45 -0.08
CA ALA A 389 35.07 1.01 -0.58
C ALA A 389 33.82 0.71 0.27
N PHE A 390 33.91 -0.22 1.21
CA PHE A 390 32.76 -0.62 2.04
C PHE A 390 32.59 0.21 3.32
N ASN A 391 33.53 1.07 3.63
CA ASN A 391 33.38 2.02 4.73
C ASN A 391 32.53 3.23 4.29
N ARG A 392 31.30 2.96 3.87
CA ARG A 392 30.32 3.98 3.47
C ARG A 392 29.36 4.21 4.63
N LYS A 393 29.15 5.46 4.99
CA LYS A 393 28.07 5.87 5.89
C LYS A 393 26.89 6.38 5.06
N HIS A 394 25.75 5.74 5.24
CA HIS A 394 24.45 6.24 4.81
C HIS A 394 23.68 6.64 6.06
N SER A 395 23.48 7.93 6.27
CA SER A 395 22.91 8.48 7.50
C SER A 395 21.50 7.99 7.83
N ASP A 396 20.79 7.46 6.85
CA ASP A 396 19.43 6.98 6.98
C ASP A 396 19.27 5.47 7.25
N GLU A 397 20.37 4.72 7.39
CA GLU A 397 20.34 3.26 7.54
C GLU A 397 20.58 2.78 8.98
N GLY A 398 21.26 3.55 9.80
CA GLY A 398 21.54 3.21 11.20
C GLY A 398 22.90 2.57 11.46
N PHE A 399 23.08 2.01 12.66
CA PHE A 399 24.29 1.35 13.11
C PHE A 399 24.04 -0.14 13.28
N PHE A 400 24.98 -0.97 12.80
CA PHE A 400 24.82 -2.43 12.76
C PHE A 400 25.78 -3.12 13.73
N HIS A 401 25.24 -4.12 14.44
CA HIS A 401 25.97 -5.05 15.29
C HIS A 401 25.71 -6.46 14.78
N ASN A 402 26.80 -7.23 14.60
CA ASN A 402 26.70 -8.61 14.11
C ASN A 402 27.12 -9.61 15.19
N ALA A 403 26.23 -10.57 15.46
CA ALA A 403 26.57 -11.80 16.14
C ALA A 403 26.52 -12.95 15.14
N ILE A 404 27.54 -13.79 15.12
CA ILE A 404 27.62 -14.93 14.19
C ILE A 404 27.80 -16.23 14.96
N SER A 405 26.88 -17.17 14.75
CA SER A 405 27.01 -18.55 15.21
C SER A 405 27.68 -19.38 14.12
N HIS A 406 28.84 -19.96 14.45
CA HIS A 406 29.75 -20.58 13.50
C HIS A 406 29.81 -22.09 13.65
N THR A 407 30.14 -22.72 12.55
CA THR A 407 30.50 -24.15 12.48
C THR A 407 29.40 -25.07 12.95
N ILE A 408 28.20 -24.86 12.37
CA ILE A 408 27.07 -25.77 12.56
C ILE A 408 27.17 -26.86 11.50
N PHE A 409 27.85 -27.99 11.87
CA PHE A 409 27.95 -29.15 10.97
C PHE A 409 26.62 -29.90 10.94
N ILE A 410 26.11 -30.16 9.72
CA ILE A 410 24.87 -30.92 9.50
C ILE A 410 25.14 -32.09 8.59
N GLU A 411 24.94 -33.28 9.15
CA GLU A 411 25.11 -34.52 8.42
C GLU A 411 24.09 -34.66 7.27
N LYS A 412 24.38 -35.55 6.35
CA LYS A 412 23.46 -35.87 5.25
C LYS A 412 22.09 -36.34 5.77
N GLY A 413 21.01 -35.74 5.26
CA GLY A 413 19.66 -36.07 5.70
C GLY A 413 19.30 -35.57 7.10
N GLU A 414 20.13 -34.76 7.73
CA GLU A 414 19.96 -34.29 9.09
C GLU A 414 19.21 -32.92 9.12
N ARG A 415 18.61 -32.67 10.29
CA ARG A 415 18.05 -31.37 10.68
C ARG A 415 18.64 -30.93 12.00
N LYS A 416 19.02 -29.67 12.12
CA LYS A 416 19.48 -29.06 13.37
C LYS A 416 18.73 -27.81 13.70
N VAL A 417 18.38 -27.65 14.96
CA VAL A 417 17.70 -26.45 15.48
C VAL A 417 18.68 -25.69 16.36
N GLN A 418 18.73 -24.36 16.14
CA GLN A 418 19.42 -23.42 16.99
C GLN A 418 18.41 -22.45 17.58
N TYR A 419 18.59 -22.11 18.86
CA TYR A 419 17.75 -21.14 19.56
C TYR A 419 18.52 -19.87 19.88
N ALA A 420 17.82 -18.74 19.78
CA ALA A 420 18.24 -17.48 20.37
C ALA A 420 17.03 -16.78 20.99
N VAL A 421 17.25 -15.92 21.96
CA VAL A 421 16.22 -15.09 22.57
C VAL A 421 16.65 -13.64 22.47
N LEU A 422 15.78 -12.82 21.87
CA LEU A 422 15.90 -11.38 21.85
C LEU A 422 14.95 -10.78 22.88
N SER A 423 15.46 -9.91 23.75
CA SER A 423 14.59 -9.22 24.73
C SER A 423 14.96 -7.75 24.88
N LYS A 424 14.00 -6.94 25.30
CA LYS A 424 14.22 -5.61 25.84
C LYS A 424 14.21 -5.71 27.36
N GLY A 425 15.36 -5.51 28.01
CA GLY A 425 15.54 -5.72 29.44
C GLY A 425 15.77 -7.20 29.82
N GLU A 426 15.72 -7.46 31.13
CA GLU A 426 15.91 -8.80 31.68
C GLU A 426 14.76 -9.72 31.37
N THR A 427 15.09 -11.00 31.10
CA THR A 427 14.12 -12.07 30.91
C THR A 427 14.66 -13.37 31.48
N ASP A 428 13.76 -14.24 31.92
CA ASP A 428 14.11 -15.59 32.29
C ASP A 428 14.35 -16.46 31.04
N TYR A 429 15.42 -17.27 31.10
CA TYR A 429 15.71 -18.19 30.01
C TYR A 429 15.21 -19.58 30.36
N LEU A 430 14.53 -20.19 29.40
CA LEU A 430 13.95 -21.51 29.49
C LEU A 430 14.91 -22.58 28.90
N THR A 431 14.55 -23.83 29.05
CA THR A 431 15.22 -24.96 28.39
C THR A 431 14.82 -25.04 26.91
N GLU A 432 15.63 -25.68 26.09
CA GLU A 432 15.33 -25.88 24.66
C GLU A 432 14.01 -26.65 24.46
N GLU A 433 13.70 -27.61 25.34
CA GLU A 433 12.46 -28.40 25.32
C GLU A 433 11.23 -27.51 25.61
N GLU A 434 11.34 -26.55 26.54
CA GLU A 434 10.26 -25.57 26.81
C GLU A 434 10.08 -24.60 25.67
N TYR A 435 11.15 -24.13 25.04
CA TYR A 435 11.08 -23.30 23.85
C TYR A 435 10.41 -24.02 22.68
N GLU A 436 10.74 -25.32 22.45
CA GLU A 436 10.09 -26.09 21.38
C GLU A 436 8.59 -26.23 21.60
N LYS A 437 8.13 -26.48 22.82
CA LYS A 437 6.70 -26.54 23.17
C LYS A 437 5.98 -25.23 22.90
N ILE A 438 6.61 -24.08 23.24
CA ILE A 438 6.03 -22.77 22.97
C ILE A 438 5.96 -22.52 21.46
N TYR A 439 7.01 -22.87 20.73
CA TYR A 439 7.03 -22.79 19.27
C TYR A 439 5.91 -23.62 18.64
N GLU A 440 5.76 -24.89 19.03
CA GLU A 440 4.71 -25.79 18.55
C GLU A 440 3.31 -25.21 18.81
N GLU A 441 3.06 -24.73 20.04
CA GLU A 441 1.78 -24.10 20.40
C GLU A 441 1.48 -22.89 19.52
N LYS A 442 2.43 -21.96 19.39
CA LYS A 442 2.21 -20.71 18.64
C LYS A 442 2.15 -20.95 17.13
N SER A 443 3.04 -21.77 16.60
CA SER A 443 3.06 -22.11 15.18
C SER A 443 1.80 -22.85 14.72
N SER A 444 1.14 -23.60 15.60
CA SER A 444 -0.14 -24.25 15.28
C SER A 444 -1.29 -23.25 15.04
N LYS A 445 -1.13 -21.99 15.46
CA LYS A 445 -2.10 -20.91 15.27
C LYS A 445 -1.84 -20.10 14.00
N ALA A 446 -0.87 -20.49 13.18
CA ALA A 446 -0.63 -19.84 11.89
C ALA A 446 -1.89 -19.92 11.00
N ILE A 447 -2.08 -18.89 10.19
CA ILE A 447 -3.21 -18.77 9.25
C ILE A 447 -3.28 -20.05 8.40
N ASP A 448 -4.42 -20.70 8.45
CA ASP A 448 -4.73 -21.93 7.73
C ASP A 448 -6.11 -21.81 7.09
N ILE A 449 -6.15 -21.59 5.77
CA ILE A 449 -7.40 -21.52 5.02
C ILE A 449 -8.00 -22.91 4.95
N LYS A 450 -9.13 -23.11 5.64
CA LYS A 450 -9.85 -24.37 5.63
C LYS A 450 -10.58 -24.54 4.31
N VAL A 451 -10.30 -25.62 3.62
CA VAL A 451 -10.87 -25.93 2.31
C VAL A 451 -11.39 -27.36 2.25
N ASN A 452 -12.26 -27.64 1.30
CA ASN A 452 -12.65 -29.00 0.93
C ASN A 452 -11.45 -29.80 0.40
N PRO A 453 -11.47 -31.15 0.43
CA PRO A 453 -10.37 -32.00 -0.05
C PRO A 453 -9.87 -31.64 -1.45
N SER A 454 -10.74 -31.27 -2.38
CA SER A 454 -10.36 -30.85 -3.74
C SER A 454 -9.62 -29.50 -3.79
N GLY A 455 -9.74 -28.67 -2.76
CA GLY A 455 -9.02 -27.40 -2.62
C GLY A 455 -7.63 -27.51 -1.99
N GLU A 456 -7.34 -28.65 -1.33
CA GLU A 456 -6.05 -28.87 -0.66
C GLU A 456 -4.84 -28.70 -1.59
N THR A 457 -5.03 -28.99 -2.89
CA THR A 457 -3.98 -28.80 -3.91
C THR A 457 -3.52 -27.35 -4.08
N TYR A 458 -4.33 -26.35 -3.69
CA TYR A 458 -3.99 -24.92 -3.79
C TYR A 458 -3.52 -24.29 -2.47
N LYS A 459 -3.52 -25.09 -1.39
CA LYS A 459 -3.36 -24.58 -0.04
C LYS A 459 -1.97 -24.00 0.21
N LEU A 460 -0.91 -24.71 -0.21
CA LEU A 460 0.47 -24.25 0.00
C LEU A 460 0.72 -22.89 -0.67
N SER A 461 0.36 -22.75 -1.94
CA SER A 461 0.60 -21.50 -2.69
C SER A 461 -0.18 -20.32 -2.11
N ASN A 462 -1.37 -20.54 -1.57
CA ASN A 462 -2.17 -19.51 -0.89
C ASN A 462 -1.69 -19.24 0.56
N GLN A 463 -1.15 -20.22 1.25
CA GLN A 463 -0.47 -20.04 2.55
C GLN A 463 0.74 -19.10 2.40
N LEU A 464 1.55 -19.27 1.34
CA LEU A 464 2.70 -18.41 1.07
C LEU A 464 2.24 -16.97 0.75
N LEU A 465 1.14 -16.81 0.01
CA LEU A 465 0.54 -15.50 -0.23
C LEU A 465 0.04 -14.86 1.07
N ALA A 466 -0.65 -15.61 1.94
CA ALA A 466 -1.10 -15.10 3.24
C ALA A 466 0.09 -14.68 4.12
N ALA A 467 1.17 -15.46 4.13
CA ALA A 467 2.39 -15.11 4.84
C ALA A 467 3.06 -13.85 4.26
N ALA A 468 3.07 -13.70 2.93
CA ALA A 468 3.58 -12.49 2.26
C ALA A 468 2.75 -11.26 2.63
N LEU A 469 1.42 -11.35 2.60
CA LEU A 469 0.54 -10.26 3.02
C LEU A 469 0.78 -9.83 4.47
N MET A 470 0.86 -10.80 5.39
CA MET A 470 1.10 -10.50 6.80
C MET A 470 2.48 -9.91 7.05
N THR A 471 3.53 -10.39 6.38
CA THR A 471 4.90 -9.92 6.63
C THR A 471 5.32 -8.73 5.79
N ASN A 472 4.58 -8.35 4.73
CA ASN A 472 4.77 -7.12 3.98
C ASN A 472 4.16 -5.93 4.72
N VAL A 473 4.57 -5.74 5.94
CA VAL A 473 4.20 -4.63 6.81
C VAL A 473 5.46 -3.84 7.16
N VAL A 474 5.34 -2.52 7.17
CA VAL A 474 6.48 -1.62 7.34
C VAL A 474 6.19 -0.50 8.33
N TYR A 475 7.25 -0.01 8.97
CA TYR A 475 7.25 1.16 9.83
C TYR A 475 8.62 1.85 9.72
N PRO A 476 8.72 3.17 9.78
CA PRO A 476 7.64 4.15 9.84
C PRO A 476 7.09 4.52 8.46
N ILE A 477 5.77 4.68 8.36
CA ILE A 477 5.14 5.37 7.25
C ILE A 477 4.51 6.66 7.78
N TYR A 478 4.76 7.78 7.11
CA TYR A 478 4.23 9.07 7.54
C TYR A 478 2.81 9.29 7.00
N LYS A 479 1.88 9.58 7.91
CA LYS A 479 0.48 9.90 7.57
C LYS A 479 -0.01 11.05 8.44
N HIS A 480 -0.44 12.16 7.82
CA HIS A 480 -1.14 13.28 8.47
C HIS A 480 -0.55 13.74 9.81
N GLY A 481 0.78 13.80 9.89
CA GLY A 481 1.43 14.30 11.10
C GLY A 481 1.97 13.23 12.05
N GLU A 482 1.73 11.95 11.78
CA GLU A 482 2.22 10.86 12.63
C GLU A 482 2.85 9.72 11.80
N TYR A 483 3.67 8.90 12.45
CA TYR A 483 4.20 7.68 11.86
C TYR A 483 3.32 6.50 12.23
N ILE A 484 2.93 5.73 11.21
CA ILE A 484 2.08 4.55 11.35
C ILE A 484 2.79 3.30 10.84
N ILE A 485 2.31 2.14 11.29
CA ILE A 485 2.60 0.84 10.68
C ILE A 485 1.66 0.67 9.49
N HIS A 486 2.15 0.11 8.39
CA HIS A 486 1.32 -0.04 7.20
C HIS A 486 1.65 -1.30 6.41
N HIS A 487 0.59 -1.99 5.95
CA HIS A 487 0.71 -3.11 5.02
C HIS A 487 0.92 -2.58 3.60
N THR A 488 1.98 -3.04 2.95
CA THR A 488 2.41 -2.60 1.62
C THR A 488 2.39 -3.76 0.62
N PRO A 489 2.41 -3.49 -0.69
CA PRO A 489 2.49 -4.56 -1.70
C PRO A 489 3.69 -5.48 -1.54
N GLY A 490 4.80 -4.93 -1.09
CA GLY A 490 6.05 -5.60 -0.75
C GLY A 490 6.91 -4.70 0.13
N LYS A 491 7.89 -5.25 0.84
CA LYS A 491 8.68 -4.49 1.84
C LYS A 491 9.37 -3.24 1.31
N ARG A 492 9.65 -3.14 0.02
CA ARG A 492 10.32 -1.98 -0.59
C ARG A 492 9.38 -0.83 -0.94
N TRP A 493 8.07 -1.06 -0.92
CA TRP A 493 7.06 -0.04 -1.17
C TRP A 493 6.66 0.61 0.14
N ASP A 494 7.37 1.64 0.51
CA ASP A 494 7.28 2.29 1.82
C ASP A 494 6.40 3.55 1.84
N CYS A 495 5.42 3.62 0.94
CA CYS A 495 4.43 4.69 0.87
C CYS A 495 3.01 4.16 1.09
N LEU A 496 2.07 5.09 1.17
CA LEU A 496 0.64 4.81 1.14
C LEU A 496 0.20 4.68 -0.33
N TYR A 497 -0.01 3.45 -0.79
CA TYR A 497 -0.45 3.16 -2.17
C TYR A 497 -1.95 2.97 -2.21
N THR A 498 -2.68 3.87 -2.88
CA THR A 498 -4.15 3.95 -2.81
C THR A 498 -4.82 2.67 -3.29
N TRP A 499 -4.57 2.22 -4.51
CA TRP A 499 -5.30 1.07 -5.02
C TRP A 499 -4.78 -0.29 -4.51
N ASP A 500 -3.45 -0.42 -4.34
CA ASP A 500 -2.83 -1.63 -3.79
C ASP A 500 -3.36 -1.95 -2.40
N SER A 501 -3.49 -0.94 -1.54
CA SER A 501 -3.98 -1.10 -0.17
C SER A 501 -5.42 -1.60 -0.12
N GLY A 502 -6.26 -1.22 -1.08
CA GLY A 502 -7.60 -1.75 -1.17
C GLY A 502 -7.61 -3.25 -1.48
N PHE A 503 -6.73 -3.73 -2.38
CA PHE A 503 -6.58 -5.16 -2.63
C PHE A 503 -5.95 -5.90 -1.45
N ILE A 504 -4.94 -5.33 -0.79
CA ILE A 504 -4.42 -5.88 0.47
C ILE A 504 -5.56 -6.01 1.49
N GLY A 505 -6.38 -4.97 1.65
CA GLY A 505 -7.55 -4.99 2.52
C GLY A 505 -8.59 -6.05 2.15
N LEU A 506 -8.86 -6.26 0.86
CA LEU A 506 -9.71 -7.35 0.37
C LEU A 506 -9.16 -8.73 0.78
N GLY A 507 -7.85 -8.95 0.62
CA GLY A 507 -7.21 -10.17 1.10
C GLY A 507 -7.26 -10.32 2.62
N MET A 508 -7.05 -9.22 3.36
CA MET A 508 -7.13 -9.22 4.83
C MET A 508 -8.55 -9.49 5.34
N ASN A 509 -9.60 -9.06 4.63
CA ASN A 509 -10.98 -9.47 4.95
C ASN A 509 -11.14 -11.00 5.03
N GLU A 510 -10.29 -11.75 4.33
CA GLU A 510 -10.34 -13.20 4.28
C GLU A 510 -9.49 -13.90 5.34
N ILE A 511 -8.40 -13.29 5.77
CA ILE A 511 -7.38 -13.94 6.61
C ILE A 511 -7.11 -13.24 7.94
N ALA A 512 -7.36 -11.94 8.05
CA ALA A 512 -7.08 -11.12 9.25
C ALA A 512 -8.00 -9.88 9.30
N PRO A 513 -9.31 -10.06 9.63
CA PRO A 513 -10.32 -9.00 9.52
C PRO A 513 -10.00 -7.71 10.29
N SER A 514 -9.36 -7.81 11.46
CA SER A 514 -8.96 -6.64 12.26
C SER A 514 -7.93 -5.76 11.53
N PHE A 515 -7.00 -6.35 10.79
CA PHE A 515 -6.07 -5.60 9.95
C PHE A 515 -6.76 -5.02 8.71
N ALA A 516 -7.78 -5.70 8.17
CA ALA A 516 -8.60 -5.15 7.09
C ALA A 516 -9.30 -3.86 7.52
N GLU A 517 -9.88 -3.83 8.71
CA GLU A 517 -10.49 -2.63 9.29
C GLU A 517 -9.47 -1.51 9.51
N TYR A 518 -8.29 -1.82 10.04
CA TYR A 518 -7.18 -0.87 10.18
C TYR A 518 -6.79 -0.23 8.84
N ILE A 519 -6.75 -1.00 7.75
CA ILE A 519 -6.45 -0.49 6.41
C ILE A 519 -7.55 0.48 5.94
N ILE A 520 -8.82 0.14 6.10
CA ILE A 520 -9.93 1.05 5.75
C ILE A 520 -9.83 2.36 6.54
N ASP A 521 -9.60 2.28 7.86
CA ASP A 521 -9.46 3.46 8.71
C ASP A 521 -8.27 4.35 8.29
N THR A 522 -7.21 3.73 7.76
CA THR A 522 -6.04 4.45 7.25
C THR A 522 -6.36 5.29 6.01
N TYR A 523 -7.21 4.79 5.10
CA TYR A 523 -7.46 5.42 3.79
C TYR A 523 -8.73 6.25 3.71
N LEU A 524 -9.77 5.94 4.49
CA LEU A 524 -11.01 6.72 4.52
C LEU A 524 -10.93 7.80 5.59
N SER A 525 -10.78 9.03 5.18
CA SER A 525 -10.64 10.20 6.08
C SER A 525 -11.94 10.61 6.73
N GLU A 526 -11.84 11.13 7.96
CA GLU A 526 -12.97 11.69 8.71
C GLU A 526 -13.41 13.04 8.11
N GLU A 527 -14.69 13.38 8.27
CA GLU A 527 -15.32 14.52 7.61
C GLU A 527 -14.71 15.87 8.00
N ASP A 528 -14.29 16.02 9.23
CA ASP A 528 -13.68 17.22 9.80
C ASP A 528 -12.16 17.31 9.61
N ASN A 529 -11.54 16.25 9.07
CA ASN A 529 -10.09 16.24 8.81
C ASN A 529 -9.75 17.14 7.63
N LYS A 530 -9.15 18.30 7.92
CA LYS A 530 -8.70 19.27 6.90
C LYS A 530 -7.49 18.81 6.10
N ASP A 531 -6.74 17.82 6.60
CA ASP A 531 -5.52 17.30 6.00
C ASP A 531 -5.72 15.98 5.27
N TYR A 532 -6.97 15.64 4.98
CA TYR A 532 -7.24 14.40 4.29
C TYR A 532 -6.75 14.40 2.86
N ALA A 533 -6.26 13.25 2.45
CA ALA A 533 -6.16 12.86 1.06
C ALA A 533 -6.78 11.48 0.91
N PHE A 534 -7.64 11.33 -0.06
CA PHE A 534 -8.10 10.01 -0.48
C PHE A 534 -7.12 9.35 -1.42
N LEU A 535 -6.38 10.18 -2.16
CA LEU A 535 -5.38 9.76 -3.12
C LEU A 535 -4.00 9.99 -2.51
N HIS A 536 -3.33 8.92 -2.13
CA HIS A 536 -1.95 8.97 -1.67
C HIS A 536 -0.99 8.76 -2.84
N HIS A 537 -0.17 7.72 -2.82
CA HIS A 537 0.70 7.38 -3.94
C HIS A 537 0.02 6.37 -4.88
N GLY A 538 0.45 6.31 -6.14
CA GLY A 538 -0.03 5.35 -7.13
C GLY A 538 -1.38 5.71 -7.75
N SER A 539 -2.12 4.71 -8.17
CA SER A 539 -3.38 4.86 -8.89
C SER A 539 -4.53 5.37 -8.01
N PRO A 540 -5.40 6.24 -8.55
CA PRO A 540 -6.59 6.72 -7.86
C PRO A 540 -7.78 5.73 -7.85
N VAL A 541 -7.64 4.51 -8.33
CA VAL A 541 -8.73 3.51 -8.32
C VAL A 541 -9.20 3.25 -6.88
N PRO A 542 -10.49 3.51 -6.54
CA PRO A 542 -10.97 3.54 -5.16
C PRO A 542 -11.30 2.13 -4.63
N VAL A 543 -10.32 1.24 -4.55
CA VAL A 543 -10.54 -0.16 -4.16
C VAL A 543 -11.05 -0.30 -2.71
N GLN A 544 -10.83 0.71 -1.87
CA GLN A 544 -11.33 0.75 -0.49
C GLN A 544 -12.85 0.64 -0.39
N ILE A 545 -13.60 1.12 -1.39
CA ILE A 545 -15.06 0.95 -1.36
C ILE A 545 -15.49 -0.51 -1.56
N TYR A 546 -14.76 -1.24 -2.42
CA TYR A 546 -15.01 -2.66 -2.62
C TYR A 546 -14.61 -3.46 -1.38
N GLN A 547 -13.48 -3.12 -0.77
CA GLN A 547 -13.06 -3.72 0.49
C GLN A 547 -14.11 -3.53 1.59
N LEU A 548 -14.64 -2.32 1.75
CA LEU A 548 -15.70 -2.00 2.70
C LEU A 548 -16.97 -2.80 2.37
N TYR A 549 -17.38 -2.84 1.09
CA TYR A 549 -18.57 -3.56 0.69
C TYR A 549 -18.48 -5.07 0.96
N GLU A 550 -17.34 -5.70 0.62
CA GLU A 550 -17.10 -7.12 0.93
C GLU A 550 -17.03 -7.38 2.45
N MET A 551 -16.49 -6.44 3.24
CA MET A 551 -16.51 -6.54 4.70
C MET A 551 -17.95 -6.51 5.25
N LEU A 552 -18.79 -5.62 4.73
CA LEU A 552 -20.19 -5.51 5.12
C LEU A 552 -21.02 -6.75 4.75
N GLN A 553 -20.67 -7.46 3.67
CA GLN A 553 -21.29 -8.73 3.27
C GLN A 553 -21.07 -9.86 4.29
N LYS A 554 -20.02 -9.75 5.12
CA LYS A 554 -19.62 -10.74 6.12
C LYS A 554 -19.95 -10.33 7.56
N ALA A 555 -20.24 -9.05 7.79
CA ALA A 555 -20.45 -8.51 9.13
C ALA A 555 -21.87 -8.80 9.64
N GLU A 556 -21.97 -9.31 10.87
CA GLU A 556 -23.26 -9.46 11.56
C GLU A 556 -23.81 -8.10 12.08
N SER A 557 -22.95 -7.10 12.21
CA SER A 557 -23.25 -5.79 12.79
C SER A 557 -23.27 -4.67 11.74
N LYS A 558 -24.22 -3.74 11.88
CA LYS A 558 -24.29 -2.51 11.09
C LYS A 558 -23.32 -1.41 11.57
N GLU A 559 -22.48 -1.67 12.57
CA GLU A 559 -21.58 -0.70 13.16
C GLU A 559 -20.55 -0.18 12.15
N HIS A 560 -19.93 -1.07 11.40
CA HIS A 560 -19.00 -0.68 10.32
C HIS A 560 -19.68 0.19 9.24
N LEU A 561 -20.95 -0.14 8.92
CA LEU A 561 -21.72 0.66 7.96
C LEU A 561 -21.95 2.09 8.48
N LEU A 562 -22.32 2.23 9.74
CA LEU A 562 -22.54 3.54 10.38
C LEU A 562 -21.25 4.35 10.46
N THR A 563 -20.14 3.70 10.79
CA THR A 563 -18.83 4.34 10.97
C THR A 563 -18.23 4.80 9.63
N TYR A 564 -18.25 3.92 8.60
CA TYR A 564 -17.49 4.17 7.38
C TYR A 564 -18.30 4.75 6.21
N TYR A 565 -19.64 4.68 6.23
CA TYR A 565 -20.47 5.27 5.18
C TYR A 565 -20.23 6.77 4.99
N PRO A 566 -20.22 7.64 6.03
CA PRO A 566 -19.98 9.07 5.85
C PRO A 566 -18.61 9.35 5.22
N ARG A 567 -17.59 8.58 5.63
CA ARG A 567 -16.20 8.71 5.13
C ARG A 567 -16.10 8.24 3.66
N ALA A 568 -16.75 7.13 3.31
CA ALA A 568 -16.83 6.65 1.94
C ALA A 568 -17.61 7.62 1.03
N ARG A 569 -18.72 8.21 1.53
CA ARG A 569 -19.46 9.25 0.82
C ARG A 569 -18.58 10.47 0.52
N LEU A 570 -17.80 10.92 1.48
CA LEU A 570 -16.88 12.03 1.30
C LEU A 570 -15.85 11.75 0.19
N TYR A 571 -15.30 10.54 0.16
CA TYR A 571 -14.40 10.10 -0.91
C TYR A 571 -15.09 10.05 -2.28
N TYR A 572 -16.31 9.53 -2.34
CA TYR A 572 -17.13 9.55 -3.55
C TYR A 572 -17.35 10.98 -4.08
N LEU A 573 -17.77 11.91 -3.23
CA LEU A 573 -18.04 13.30 -3.62
C LEU A 573 -16.77 13.97 -4.17
N TYR A 574 -15.60 13.65 -3.64
CA TYR A 574 -14.33 14.11 -4.16
C TYR A 574 -14.05 13.56 -5.57
N LEU A 575 -14.15 12.25 -5.78
CA LEU A 575 -13.93 11.63 -7.09
C LEU A 575 -14.98 12.03 -8.14
N ALA A 576 -16.21 12.27 -7.71
CA ALA A 576 -17.29 12.76 -8.57
C ALA A 576 -17.17 14.27 -8.93
N GLY A 577 -16.16 14.96 -8.40
CA GLY A 577 -15.93 16.38 -8.70
C GLY A 577 -16.90 17.34 -8.00
N LYS A 578 -17.53 16.92 -6.89
CA LYS A 578 -18.60 17.67 -6.22
C LYS A 578 -18.12 18.51 -5.03
N ILE A 579 -16.97 18.22 -4.48
CA ILE A 579 -16.48 18.89 -3.27
C ILE A 579 -15.02 19.33 -3.39
N ARG A 580 -14.67 20.30 -2.56
CA ARG A 580 -13.33 20.85 -2.39
C ARG A 580 -12.73 21.28 -3.74
N ASN A 581 -11.49 20.92 -3.98
CA ASN A 581 -10.73 21.34 -5.15
C ASN A 581 -10.65 20.22 -6.20
N SER A 582 -11.59 19.30 -6.21
CA SER A 582 -11.61 18.24 -7.21
C SER A 582 -11.77 18.81 -8.62
N THR A 583 -10.93 18.35 -9.54
CA THR A 583 -10.91 18.75 -10.94
C THR A 583 -11.44 17.68 -11.89
N THR A 584 -12.01 16.59 -11.35
CA THR A 584 -12.43 15.42 -12.16
C THR A 584 -13.60 15.74 -13.08
N ALA A 585 -14.54 16.59 -12.69
CA ALA A 585 -15.76 16.94 -13.43
C ALA A 585 -15.61 18.21 -14.30
N ARG A 586 -14.47 18.41 -14.96
CA ARG A 586 -14.16 19.65 -15.68
C ARG A 586 -14.66 19.72 -17.13
N PHE A 587 -15.04 18.59 -17.74
CA PHE A 587 -15.43 18.54 -19.15
C PHE A 587 -16.93 18.66 -19.39
N LYS A 588 -17.31 19.35 -20.48
CA LYS A 588 -18.71 19.54 -20.89
C LYS A 588 -19.37 18.28 -21.44
N SER A 589 -18.60 17.23 -21.73
CA SER A 589 -19.15 15.91 -22.03
C SER A 589 -19.87 15.29 -20.83
N GLY A 590 -19.51 15.67 -19.60
CA GLY A 590 -19.95 15.02 -18.38
C GLY A 590 -19.13 13.79 -18.02
N ILE A 591 -18.19 13.34 -18.88
CA ILE A 591 -17.26 12.25 -18.55
C ILE A 591 -16.20 12.80 -17.59
N LEU A 592 -15.87 12.03 -16.57
CA LEU A 592 -14.87 12.43 -15.59
C LEU A 592 -13.45 12.24 -16.15
N THR A 593 -12.55 13.11 -15.71
CA THR A 593 -11.11 12.89 -15.88
C THR A 593 -10.48 12.51 -14.56
N THR A 594 -9.24 12.03 -14.62
CA THR A 594 -8.52 11.73 -13.40
C THR A 594 -7.96 12.99 -12.73
N TYR A 595 -7.61 12.88 -11.48
CA TYR A 595 -6.86 13.89 -10.73
C TYR A 595 -5.39 13.91 -11.23
N ASP A 596 -4.42 14.23 -10.40
CA ASP A 596 -3.02 14.44 -10.84
C ASP A 596 -2.26 13.21 -11.33
N TYR A 597 -2.71 12.00 -11.00
CA TYR A 597 -2.04 10.75 -11.35
C TYR A 597 -2.46 10.16 -12.70
N PHE A 598 -2.51 10.98 -13.72
CA PHE A 598 -2.98 10.50 -15.02
C PHE A 598 -2.15 9.37 -15.62
N TYR A 599 -0.85 9.31 -15.33
CA TYR A 599 0.04 8.25 -15.83
C TYR A 599 -0.29 6.85 -15.26
N SER A 600 -1.01 6.78 -14.15
CA SER A 600 -1.43 5.53 -13.51
C SER A 600 -2.93 5.50 -13.20
N THR A 601 -3.74 6.18 -14.03
CA THR A 601 -5.18 6.37 -13.80
C THR A 601 -5.93 5.05 -13.59
N SER A 602 -5.56 4.01 -14.34
CA SER A 602 -6.23 2.71 -14.32
C SER A 602 -5.61 1.72 -13.33
N GLY A 603 -4.53 2.08 -12.63
CA GLY A 603 -3.68 1.13 -11.90
C GLY A 603 -2.74 0.34 -12.81
N MET A 604 -2.76 0.64 -14.10
CA MET A 604 -1.98 -0.03 -15.14
C MET A 604 -0.89 0.93 -15.66
N ASP A 605 0.30 0.94 -15.05
CA ASP A 605 1.33 1.98 -15.21
C ASP A 605 1.77 2.27 -16.65
N ASP A 606 1.93 1.25 -17.49
CA ASP A 606 2.32 1.40 -18.89
C ASP A 606 1.20 1.07 -19.88
N TYR A 607 -0.05 1.22 -19.48
CA TYR A 607 -1.20 0.95 -20.35
C TYR A 607 -1.17 1.85 -21.59
N PRO A 608 -1.36 1.28 -22.81
CA PRO A 608 -1.07 1.97 -24.06
C PRO A 608 -1.75 3.32 -24.24
N ALA A 609 -3.04 3.43 -23.92
CA ALA A 609 -3.77 4.68 -24.07
C ALA A 609 -3.21 5.78 -23.15
N GLN A 610 -2.88 5.46 -21.89
CA GLN A 610 -2.27 6.39 -20.95
C GLN A 610 -0.90 6.87 -21.43
N VAL A 611 -0.04 5.93 -21.84
CA VAL A 611 1.31 6.24 -22.33
C VAL A 611 1.27 7.10 -23.59
N ALA A 612 0.40 6.75 -24.54
CA ALA A 612 0.25 7.52 -25.79
C ALA A 612 -0.26 8.95 -25.52
N MET A 613 -1.27 9.07 -24.65
CA MET A 613 -1.85 10.35 -24.23
C MET A 613 -0.79 11.24 -23.54
N MET A 614 0.05 10.67 -22.68
CA MET A 614 1.13 11.37 -21.99
C MET A 614 2.22 11.85 -22.99
N LYS A 615 2.67 10.96 -23.86
CA LYS A 615 3.67 11.28 -24.89
C LYS A 615 3.22 12.39 -25.84
N GLN A 616 1.90 12.50 -26.09
CA GLN A 616 1.32 13.55 -26.91
C GLN A 616 0.92 14.81 -26.12
N ASN A 617 1.16 14.83 -24.80
CA ASN A 617 0.80 15.95 -23.91
C ASN A 617 -0.70 16.30 -23.93
N LEU A 618 -1.55 15.26 -23.90
CA LEU A 618 -3.01 15.39 -24.02
C LEU A 618 -3.77 15.17 -22.71
N ARG A 619 -3.08 14.97 -21.58
CA ARG A 619 -3.74 14.64 -20.29
C ARG A 619 -4.81 15.65 -19.88
N ASP A 620 -4.60 16.94 -20.20
CA ASP A 620 -5.53 18.02 -19.88
C ASP A 620 -6.79 18.04 -20.74
N LYS A 621 -6.81 17.25 -21.81
CA LYS A 621 -7.88 17.16 -22.80
C LYS A 621 -8.55 15.79 -22.84
N ALA A 622 -8.05 14.83 -22.10
CA ALA A 622 -8.50 13.45 -22.19
C ALA A 622 -9.34 13.02 -20.98
N SER A 623 -10.36 12.23 -21.24
CA SER A 623 -11.11 11.47 -20.25
C SER A 623 -10.86 9.98 -20.46
N PRO A 624 -10.27 9.27 -19.50
CA PRO A 624 -10.16 7.81 -19.53
C PRO A 624 -11.52 7.18 -19.20
N VAL A 625 -11.69 5.90 -19.54
CA VAL A 625 -12.95 5.19 -19.32
C VAL A 625 -13.07 4.76 -17.86
N ILE A 626 -12.01 4.19 -17.29
CA ILE A 626 -12.01 3.60 -15.94
C ILE A 626 -12.43 4.61 -14.86
N THR A 627 -12.01 5.87 -14.93
CA THR A 627 -12.34 6.88 -13.91
C THR A 627 -13.86 7.04 -13.78
N THR A 628 -14.55 7.21 -14.90
CA THR A 628 -16.02 7.33 -14.90
C THR A 628 -16.68 6.02 -14.50
N GLY A 629 -16.20 4.89 -15.01
CA GLY A 629 -16.70 3.55 -14.66
C GLY A 629 -16.58 3.26 -13.16
N GLN A 630 -15.46 3.60 -12.55
CA GLN A 630 -15.26 3.44 -11.10
C GLN A 630 -16.18 4.32 -10.26
N VAL A 631 -16.37 5.59 -10.65
CA VAL A 631 -17.28 6.50 -9.91
C VAL A 631 -18.73 6.03 -10.02
N ILE A 632 -19.17 5.53 -11.18
CA ILE A 632 -20.50 4.93 -11.33
C ILE A 632 -20.65 3.71 -10.40
N ARG A 633 -19.70 2.78 -10.42
CA ARG A 633 -19.76 1.59 -9.53
C ARG A 633 -19.71 2.01 -8.05
N PHE A 634 -18.88 2.97 -7.68
CA PHE A 634 -18.83 3.51 -6.33
C PHE A 634 -20.20 4.07 -5.90
N GLY A 635 -20.83 4.90 -6.76
CA GLY A 635 -22.17 5.46 -6.50
C GLY A 635 -23.24 4.37 -6.33
N LYS A 636 -23.21 3.29 -7.12
CA LYS A 636 -24.13 2.14 -6.98
C LYS A 636 -23.93 1.42 -5.63
N LEU A 637 -22.69 1.18 -5.23
CA LEU A 637 -22.40 0.53 -3.93
C LEU A 637 -22.83 1.43 -2.75
N LEU A 638 -22.56 2.73 -2.82
CA LEU A 638 -23.03 3.69 -1.81
C LEU A 638 -24.57 3.80 -1.80
N SER A 639 -25.24 3.69 -2.96
CA SER A 639 -26.70 3.68 -3.03
C SER A 639 -27.29 2.49 -2.26
N ILE A 640 -26.67 1.30 -2.35
CA ILE A 640 -27.05 0.12 -1.55
C ILE A 640 -26.85 0.40 -0.06
N MET A 641 -25.68 0.92 0.33
CA MET A 641 -25.36 1.24 1.71
C MET A 641 -26.31 2.31 2.29
N ALA A 642 -26.61 3.36 1.50
CA ALA A 642 -27.57 4.41 1.87
C ALA A 642 -28.99 3.87 2.06
N ASP A 643 -29.43 2.96 1.20
CA ASP A 643 -30.74 2.26 1.31
C ASP A 643 -30.82 1.48 2.64
N LYS A 644 -29.76 0.76 3.00
CA LYS A 644 -29.66 0.04 4.28
C LYS A 644 -29.68 0.97 5.51
N LEU A 645 -29.26 2.21 5.34
CA LEU A 645 -29.31 3.25 6.38
C LEU A 645 -30.60 4.11 6.35
N GLY A 646 -31.48 3.88 5.36
CA GLY A 646 -32.71 4.68 5.17
C GLY A 646 -32.45 6.11 4.67
N LYS A 647 -31.31 6.37 4.06
CA LYS A 647 -30.90 7.69 3.54
C LYS A 647 -31.43 7.90 2.11
N THR A 648 -32.71 8.17 1.97
CA THR A 648 -33.41 8.26 0.67
C THR A 648 -32.86 9.37 -0.24
N ASP A 649 -32.46 10.51 0.33
CA ASP A 649 -31.93 11.64 -0.44
C ASP A 649 -30.54 11.29 -1.04
N ASP A 650 -29.68 10.61 -0.28
CA ASP A 650 -28.40 10.11 -0.78
C ASP A 650 -28.58 9.08 -1.91
N VAL A 651 -29.57 8.17 -1.76
CA VAL A 651 -29.92 7.20 -2.82
C VAL A 651 -30.33 7.91 -4.10
N ALA A 652 -31.16 8.97 -4.01
CA ALA A 652 -31.59 9.75 -5.15
C ALA A 652 -30.42 10.48 -5.84
N GLU A 653 -29.52 11.07 -5.05
CA GLU A 653 -28.32 11.76 -5.55
C GLU A 653 -27.42 10.80 -6.33
N TYR A 654 -27.10 9.63 -5.76
CA TYR A 654 -26.25 8.66 -6.44
C TYR A 654 -26.86 8.12 -7.72
N ARG A 655 -28.17 7.93 -7.76
CA ARG A 655 -28.88 7.50 -8.96
C ARG A 655 -28.77 8.55 -10.07
N GLU A 656 -29.06 9.79 -9.77
CA GLU A 656 -28.96 10.91 -10.73
C GLU A 656 -27.52 11.02 -11.30
N ASP A 657 -26.52 10.92 -10.45
CA ASP A 657 -25.12 10.94 -10.87
C ASP A 657 -24.78 9.74 -11.77
N CYS A 658 -25.15 8.52 -11.37
CA CYS A 658 -24.90 7.30 -12.15
C CYS A 658 -25.57 7.37 -13.52
N ASP A 659 -26.83 7.81 -13.59
CA ASP A 659 -27.59 7.93 -14.85
C ASP A 659 -26.92 8.94 -15.79
N ARG A 660 -26.58 10.11 -15.28
CA ARG A 660 -25.89 11.18 -16.04
C ARG A 660 -24.51 10.75 -16.56
N LEU A 661 -23.71 10.09 -15.71
CA LEU A 661 -22.38 9.59 -16.09
C LEU A 661 -22.48 8.45 -17.10
N THR A 662 -23.46 7.57 -16.96
CA THR A 662 -23.74 6.46 -17.89
C THR A 662 -24.12 6.99 -19.27
N GLU A 663 -25.05 7.97 -19.34
CA GLU A 663 -25.43 8.61 -20.60
C GLU A 663 -24.23 9.24 -21.31
N ALA A 664 -23.40 9.99 -20.56
CA ALA A 664 -22.20 10.63 -21.09
C ALA A 664 -21.18 9.60 -21.63
N LEU A 665 -20.93 8.53 -20.87
CA LEU A 665 -19.97 7.49 -21.24
C LEU A 665 -20.42 6.75 -22.50
N ASN A 666 -21.68 6.27 -22.56
CA ASN A 666 -22.23 5.58 -23.71
C ASN A 666 -22.30 6.46 -24.97
N LYS A 667 -22.59 7.74 -24.81
CA LYS A 667 -22.69 8.68 -25.93
C LYS A 667 -21.36 9.02 -26.57
N TYR A 668 -20.31 9.21 -25.78
CA TYR A 668 -19.07 9.79 -26.30
C TYR A 668 -17.93 8.77 -26.39
N SER A 669 -17.92 7.75 -25.52
CA SER A 669 -16.80 6.83 -25.37
C SER A 669 -16.99 5.51 -26.12
N TRP A 670 -18.22 5.02 -26.28
CA TRP A 670 -18.48 3.76 -26.97
C TRP A 670 -18.01 3.80 -28.43
N ASP A 671 -17.22 2.80 -28.84
CA ASP A 671 -16.73 2.65 -30.21
C ASP A 671 -17.34 1.39 -30.83
N GLU A 672 -18.34 1.57 -31.69
CA GLU A 672 -19.12 0.49 -32.31
C GLU A 672 -18.28 -0.42 -33.21
N GLU A 673 -17.25 0.14 -33.84
CA GLU A 673 -16.40 -0.59 -34.77
C GLU A 673 -15.50 -1.58 -34.03
N SER A 674 -14.82 -1.13 -32.97
CA SER A 674 -13.94 -1.99 -32.18
C SER A 674 -14.66 -2.81 -31.12
N GLY A 675 -15.88 -2.40 -30.71
CA GLY A 675 -16.59 -3.04 -29.60
C GLY A 675 -16.02 -2.75 -28.20
N TYR A 676 -15.19 -1.71 -28.10
CA TYR A 676 -14.61 -1.23 -26.84
C TYR A 676 -15.00 0.22 -26.57
N TYR A 677 -14.89 0.65 -25.30
CA TYR A 677 -14.96 2.07 -24.98
C TYR A 677 -13.59 2.74 -25.18
N SER A 678 -13.58 3.92 -25.78
CA SER A 678 -12.37 4.71 -26.08
C SER A 678 -12.20 5.86 -25.10
N TYR A 679 -10.97 6.33 -24.94
CA TYR A 679 -10.72 7.63 -24.34
C TYR A 679 -11.34 8.73 -25.21
N VAL A 680 -11.83 9.80 -24.58
CA VAL A 680 -12.43 10.95 -25.27
C VAL A 680 -11.52 12.16 -25.14
N LEU A 681 -11.18 12.75 -26.26
CA LEU A 681 -10.45 14.02 -26.33
C LEU A 681 -11.42 15.20 -26.37
N HIS A 682 -11.05 16.28 -25.69
CA HIS A 682 -11.82 17.53 -25.60
C HIS A 682 -11.00 18.69 -26.15
N ASP A 683 -11.68 19.73 -26.61
CA ASP A 683 -11.05 21.00 -27.00
C ASP A 683 -10.66 21.82 -25.75
N GLU A 684 -10.03 23.00 -25.99
CA GLU A 684 -9.60 23.91 -24.94
C GLU A 684 -10.76 24.45 -24.06
N SER A 685 -11.99 24.37 -24.55
CA SER A 685 -13.20 24.78 -23.80
C SER A 685 -13.88 23.60 -23.09
N GLY A 686 -13.31 22.40 -23.15
CA GLY A 686 -13.83 21.18 -22.54
C GLY A 686 -14.97 20.50 -23.31
N VAL A 687 -15.19 20.89 -24.58
CA VAL A 687 -16.20 20.24 -25.44
C VAL A 687 -15.61 18.95 -26.03
N PRO A 688 -16.36 17.80 -26.01
CA PRO A 688 -15.88 16.54 -26.59
C PRO A 688 -15.66 16.68 -28.08
N LYS A 689 -14.52 16.23 -28.58
CA LYS A 689 -14.08 16.38 -29.97
C LYS A 689 -14.03 15.06 -30.73
N GLU A 690 -13.29 14.12 -30.23
CA GLU A 690 -13.02 12.84 -30.90
C GLU A 690 -12.61 11.73 -29.92
N LYS A 691 -12.68 10.49 -30.36
CA LYS A 691 -12.12 9.33 -29.68
C LYS A 691 -10.60 9.27 -29.89
N PHE A 692 -9.89 8.71 -28.91
CA PHE A 692 -8.45 8.61 -28.98
C PHE A 692 -8.02 7.34 -29.71
N VAL A 693 -7.46 7.51 -30.88
CA VAL A 693 -7.08 6.44 -31.79
C VAL A 693 -5.60 6.51 -32.18
N THR A 694 -5.06 5.40 -32.72
CA THR A 694 -3.74 5.38 -33.35
C THR A 694 -3.72 6.23 -34.63
N LYS A 695 -2.56 6.41 -35.25
CA LYS A 695 -2.43 7.13 -36.54
C LYS A 695 -3.22 6.44 -37.66
N ASP A 696 -3.42 5.13 -37.56
CA ASP A 696 -4.12 4.31 -38.55
C ASP A 696 -5.63 4.17 -38.22
N GLY A 697 -6.11 4.88 -37.20
CA GLY A 697 -7.52 4.93 -36.80
C GLY A 697 -7.96 3.82 -35.82
N GLU A 698 -7.05 2.96 -35.36
CA GLU A 698 -7.37 1.91 -34.39
C GLU A 698 -7.62 2.51 -33.00
N ASN A 699 -8.66 2.05 -32.31
CA ASN A 699 -8.96 2.44 -30.92
C ASN A 699 -7.77 2.08 -30.00
N LEU A 700 -7.20 3.08 -29.30
CA LEU A 700 -6.06 2.88 -28.40
C LEU A 700 -6.44 2.21 -27.06
N ASN A 701 -7.72 1.90 -26.84
CA ASN A 701 -8.24 1.37 -25.58
C ASN A 701 -8.80 -0.05 -25.71
N LYS A 702 -8.29 -0.87 -26.62
CA LYS A 702 -8.64 -2.29 -26.72
C LYS A 702 -7.93 -3.08 -25.61
N GLY A 703 -8.63 -3.23 -24.48
CA GLY A 703 -8.09 -3.90 -23.29
C GLY A 703 -8.92 -3.63 -22.05
N LEU A 704 -8.32 -3.86 -20.87
CA LEU A 704 -8.99 -3.83 -19.57
C LEU A 704 -9.69 -2.50 -19.26
N ASP A 705 -9.12 -1.35 -19.61
CA ASP A 705 -9.79 -0.06 -19.40
C ASP A 705 -11.00 0.10 -20.33
N GLY A 706 -10.89 -0.36 -21.60
CA GLY A 706 -11.95 -0.28 -22.58
C GLY A 706 -13.17 -1.16 -22.33
N ILE A 707 -13.07 -2.15 -21.43
CA ILE A 707 -14.20 -3.00 -21.00
C ILE A 707 -14.83 -2.57 -19.67
N TYR A 708 -14.29 -1.55 -19.00
CA TYR A 708 -14.67 -1.16 -17.64
C TYR A 708 -16.17 -0.85 -17.42
N PRO A 709 -16.92 -0.34 -18.42
CA PRO A 709 -18.36 -0.15 -18.27
C PRO A 709 -19.16 -1.41 -17.95
N ILE A 710 -18.67 -2.63 -18.26
CA ILE A 710 -19.33 -3.86 -17.80
C ILE A 710 -19.19 -4.02 -16.29
N ILE A 711 -18.03 -3.63 -15.73
CA ILE A 711 -17.77 -3.63 -14.28
C ILE A 711 -18.65 -2.58 -13.59
N ALA A 712 -18.85 -1.43 -14.24
CA ALA A 712 -19.80 -0.41 -13.77
C ALA A 712 -21.27 -0.84 -13.87
N GLY A 713 -21.56 -1.91 -14.63
CA GLY A 713 -22.91 -2.43 -14.87
C GLY A 713 -23.78 -1.47 -15.66
N VAL A 714 -23.23 -0.85 -16.74
CA VAL A 714 -23.89 0.18 -17.54
C VAL A 714 -23.98 -0.15 -19.04
N CYS A 715 -23.49 -1.31 -19.45
CA CYS A 715 -23.59 -1.78 -20.84
C CYS A 715 -25.01 -2.23 -21.17
N ASP A 716 -25.50 -1.86 -22.35
CA ASP A 716 -26.66 -2.50 -22.94
C ASP A 716 -26.34 -3.94 -23.38
N GLU A 717 -27.34 -4.72 -23.84
CA GLU A 717 -27.17 -6.13 -24.20
C GLU A 717 -26.21 -6.32 -25.38
N ASN A 718 -26.18 -5.41 -26.36
CA ASN A 718 -25.26 -5.47 -27.50
C ASN A 718 -23.80 -5.17 -27.06
N GLN A 719 -23.61 -4.12 -26.28
CA GLN A 719 -22.32 -3.76 -25.72
C GLN A 719 -21.76 -4.86 -24.82
N LYS A 720 -22.62 -5.42 -23.94
CA LYS A 720 -22.29 -6.53 -23.06
C LYS A 720 -21.87 -7.76 -23.85
N ALA A 721 -22.61 -8.13 -24.89
CA ALA A 721 -22.29 -9.27 -25.74
C ALA A 721 -20.94 -9.12 -26.44
N LYS A 722 -20.62 -7.92 -26.99
CA LYS A 722 -19.33 -7.63 -27.60
C LYS A 722 -18.18 -7.72 -26.60
N ILE A 723 -18.32 -7.11 -25.42
CA ILE A 723 -17.27 -7.12 -24.38
C ILE A 723 -17.04 -8.55 -23.86
N ILE A 724 -18.10 -9.31 -23.63
CA ILE A 724 -17.96 -10.73 -23.22
C ILE A 724 -17.28 -11.53 -24.34
N GLY A 725 -17.60 -11.25 -25.62
CA GLY A 725 -16.91 -11.82 -26.77
C GLY A 725 -15.41 -11.58 -26.69
N HIS A 726 -14.95 -10.35 -26.49
CA HIS A 726 -13.53 -10.01 -26.36
C HIS A 726 -12.85 -10.73 -25.20
N ILE A 727 -13.52 -10.84 -24.06
CA ILE A 727 -12.99 -11.52 -22.85
C ILE A 727 -12.82 -13.02 -23.08
N THR A 728 -13.63 -13.63 -23.94
CA THR A 728 -13.68 -15.08 -24.15
C THR A 728 -13.02 -15.56 -25.45
N ASP A 729 -12.65 -14.65 -26.37
CA ASP A 729 -12.00 -15.02 -27.64
C ASP A 729 -10.50 -15.25 -27.42
N GLU A 730 -10.04 -16.44 -27.78
CA GLU A 730 -8.62 -16.86 -27.70
C GLU A 730 -7.69 -16.05 -28.62
N ASN A 731 -8.19 -15.36 -29.64
CA ASN A 731 -7.41 -14.46 -30.50
C ASN A 731 -7.33 -13.03 -29.93
N GLU A 732 -8.16 -12.70 -28.96
CA GLU A 732 -8.27 -11.38 -28.37
C GLU A 732 -7.76 -11.39 -26.93
N MET A 733 -8.60 -11.22 -25.91
CA MET A 733 -8.14 -11.08 -24.52
C MET A 733 -7.92 -12.42 -23.80
N HIS A 734 -8.60 -13.50 -24.19
CA HIS A 734 -8.45 -14.78 -23.51
C HIS A 734 -7.11 -15.44 -23.81
N THR A 735 -6.48 -16.03 -22.77
CA THR A 735 -5.24 -16.80 -22.90
C THR A 735 -5.37 -18.11 -22.08
N PRO A 736 -4.50 -19.09 -22.30
CA PRO A 736 -4.48 -20.32 -21.50
C PRO A 736 -4.19 -20.10 -19.99
N PHE A 737 -3.83 -18.88 -19.59
CA PHE A 737 -3.40 -18.54 -18.24
C PHE A 737 -4.26 -17.46 -17.57
N GLY A 738 -5.21 -16.87 -18.28
CA GLY A 738 -6.10 -15.80 -17.83
C GLY A 738 -6.33 -14.74 -18.89
N ILE A 739 -6.90 -13.60 -18.50
CA ILE A 739 -7.26 -12.49 -19.38
C ILE A 739 -6.07 -11.53 -19.51
N SER A 740 -5.61 -11.24 -20.72
CA SER A 740 -4.54 -10.25 -20.97
C SER A 740 -5.01 -8.83 -20.69
N ALA A 741 -4.07 -7.96 -20.27
CA ALA A 741 -4.38 -6.55 -20.01
C ALA A 741 -4.77 -5.78 -21.27
N VAL A 742 -4.21 -6.18 -22.42
CA VAL A 742 -4.47 -5.60 -23.74
C VAL A 742 -4.90 -6.73 -24.69
N ASP A 743 -5.84 -6.45 -25.57
CA ASP A 743 -6.27 -7.31 -26.65
C ASP A 743 -5.08 -7.70 -27.55
N LYS A 744 -4.84 -9.00 -27.73
CA LYS A 744 -3.71 -9.51 -28.51
C LYS A 744 -3.79 -9.15 -30.00
N SER A 745 -4.98 -8.82 -30.50
CA SER A 745 -5.19 -8.35 -31.88
C SER A 745 -4.79 -6.88 -32.07
N ALA A 746 -4.61 -6.11 -30.99
CA ALA A 746 -4.25 -4.70 -31.05
C ALA A 746 -2.80 -4.52 -31.53
N SER A 747 -2.57 -3.55 -32.44
CA SER A 747 -1.25 -3.28 -33.01
C SER A 747 -0.19 -2.85 -31.98
N TYR A 748 -0.62 -2.46 -30.81
CA TYR A 748 0.21 -1.99 -29.68
C TYR A 748 0.32 -3.03 -28.54
N TYR A 749 -0.20 -4.25 -28.71
CA TYR A 749 -0.01 -5.34 -27.75
C TYR A 749 1.46 -5.75 -27.65
N MET A 750 1.95 -6.01 -26.44
CA MET A 750 3.33 -6.41 -26.19
C MET A 750 3.39 -7.68 -25.34
N VAL A 751 3.85 -8.75 -25.97
CA VAL A 751 3.98 -10.10 -25.36
C VAL A 751 4.84 -10.13 -24.08
N ASN A 752 5.91 -9.33 -24.05
CA ASN A 752 6.81 -9.19 -22.89
C ASN A 752 6.62 -7.85 -22.18
N GLY A 753 5.45 -7.25 -22.32
CA GLY A 753 5.11 -6.00 -21.67
C GLY A 753 4.80 -6.17 -20.19
N TYR A 754 4.49 -5.08 -19.54
CA TYR A 754 4.02 -5.04 -18.15
C TYR A 754 2.47 -4.99 -18.15
N TRP A 755 1.84 -3.81 -18.02
CA TRP A 755 0.39 -3.65 -18.19
C TRP A 755 -0.03 -3.48 -19.66
N ASN A 756 0.88 -3.43 -20.58
CA ASN A 756 0.60 -3.35 -22.02
C ASN A 756 0.51 -4.74 -22.71
N GLY A 757 0.34 -5.82 -21.91
CA GLY A 757 0.18 -7.16 -22.48
C GLY A 757 -0.11 -8.28 -21.49
N ASN A 758 0.53 -8.31 -20.34
CA ASN A 758 0.50 -9.44 -19.42
C ASN A 758 -0.80 -9.58 -18.60
N ILE A 759 -0.91 -10.67 -17.85
CA ILE A 759 -2.08 -11.03 -17.04
C ILE A 759 -1.90 -10.50 -15.62
N TRP A 760 -2.93 -9.84 -15.10
CA TRP A 760 -2.96 -9.27 -13.76
C TRP A 760 -4.26 -9.64 -13.03
N PHE A 761 -4.17 -10.12 -11.80
CA PHE A 761 -5.32 -10.62 -11.06
C PHE A 761 -6.31 -9.55 -10.59
N PRO A 762 -5.92 -8.30 -10.27
CA PRO A 762 -6.86 -7.29 -9.77
C PRO A 762 -8.05 -7.03 -10.67
N HIS A 763 -7.79 -6.72 -11.94
CA HIS A 763 -8.88 -6.43 -12.89
C HIS A 763 -9.69 -7.69 -13.24
N GLN A 764 -9.07 -8.89 -13.19
CA GLN A 764 -9.79 -10.14 -13.34
C GLN A 764 -10.77 -10.39 -12.18
N TRP A 765 -10.47 -9.92 -10.97
CA TRP A 765 -11.41 -9.99 -9.86
C TRP A 765 -12.64 -9.11 -10.11
N PHE A 766 -12.46 -7.88 -10.63
CA PHE A 766 -13.59 -7.04 -11.02
C PHE A 766 -14.44 -7.68 -12.12
N ILE A 767 -13.79 -8.30 -13.13
CA ILE A 767 -14.48 -9.04 -14.19
C ILE A 767 -15.24 -10.23 -13.59
N TRP A 768 -14.59 -11.00 -12.73
CA TRP A 768 -15.19 -12.15 -12.05
C TRP A 768 -16.49 -11.78 -11.32
N LYS A 769 -16.47 -10.72 -10.51
CA LYS A 769 -17.67 -10.21 -9.81
C LYS A 769 -18.74 -9.77 -10.81
N SER A 770 -18.35 -9.12 -11.89
CA SER A 770 -19.29 -8.67 -12.92
C SER A 770 -19.91 -9.83 -13.71
N MET A 771 -19.17 -10.92 -13.92
CA MET A 771 -19.72 -12.13 -14.55
C MET A 771 -20.75 -12.80 -13.66
N LEU A 772 -20.62 -12.73 -12.34
CA LEU A 772 -21.68 -13.17 -11.41
C LEU A 772 -22.94 -12.29 -11.56
N ASP A 773 -22.78 -10.96 -11.68
CA ASP A 773 -23.90 -10.05 -11.96
C ASP A 773 -24.57 -10.30 -13.34
N CYS A 774 -23.79 -10.76 -14.33
CA CYS A 774 -24.27 -11.04 -15.69
C CYS A 774 -24.85 -12.45 -15.88
N GLY A 775 -24.94 -13.26 -14.83
CA GLY A 775 -25.42 -14.65 -14.95
C GLY A 775 -24.42 -15.59 -15.64
N ARG A 776 -23.14 -15.25 -15.71
CA ARG A 776 -22.10 -16.01 -16.45
C ARG A 776 -21.18 -16.75 -15.47
N ALA A 777 -21.75 -17.75 -14.77
CA ALA A 777 -21.01 -18.65 -13.88
C ALA A 777 -19.85 -19.37 -14.57
N ASP A 778 -20.01 -19.72 -15.85
CA ASP A 778 -19.01 -20.37 -16.69
C ASP A 778 -17.72 -19.55 -16.79
N ILE A 779 -17.82 -18.27 -17.15
CA ILE A 779 -16.67 -17.36 -17.28
C ILE A 779 -16.07 -17.06 -15.92
N ALA A 780 -16.90 -16.82 -14.90
CA ALA A 780 -16.42 -16.56 -13.55
C ALA A 780 -15.59 -17.75 -13.02
N LYS A 781 -16.05 -18.99 -13.25
CA LYS A 781 -15.33 -20.21 -12.86
C LYS A 781 -14.01 -20.37 -13.62
N ASP A 782 -14.02 -20.09 -14.93
CA ASP A 782 -12.81 -20.17 -15.78
C ASP A 782 -11.74 -19.21 -15.28
N ILE A 783 -12.06 -17.94 -15.06
CA ILE A 783 -11.13 -16.93 -14.50
C ILE A 783 -10.49 -17.43 -13.20
N ALA A 784 -11.28 -17.87 -12.25
CA ALA A 784 -10.79 -18.30 -10.95
C ALA A 784 -9.90 -19.55 -11.04
N HIS A 785 -10.31 -20.54 -11.85
CA HIS A 785 -9.56 -21.78 -11.98
C HIS A 785 -8.26 -21.63 -12.76
N LEU A 786 -8.23 -20.84 -13.84
CA LEU A 786 -6.99 -20.53 -14.55
C LEU A 786 -6.01 -19.84 -13.62
N ALA A 787 -6.48 -18.83 -12.87
CA ALA A 787 -5.66 -18.10 -11.91
C ALA A 787 -5.10 -19.02 -10.80
N LEU A 788 -5.93 -19.83 -10.16
CA LEU A 788 -5.51 -20.76 -9.11
C LEU A 788 -4.49 -21.80 -9.62
N ASN A 789 -4.71 -22.36 -10.81
CA ASN A 789 -3.82 -23.35 -11.40
C ASN A 789 -2.44 -22.76 -11.73
N ILE A 790 -2.41 -21.58 -12.35
CA ILE A 790 -1.15 -20.93 -12.70
C ILE A 790 -0.38 -20.48 -11.46
N TRP A 791 -1.10 -19.92 -10.48
CA TRP A 791 -0.53 -19.50 -9.21
C TRP A 791 0.12 -20.67 -8.47
N LYS A 792 -0.62 -21.78 -8.33
CA LYS A 792 -0.09 -23.01 -7.75
C LYS A 792 1.19 -23.45 -8.43
N ARG A 793 1.18 -23.60 -9.76
CA ARG A 793 2.32 -24.05 -10.55
C ARG A 793 3.57 -23.19 -10.31
N GLU A 794 3.42 -21.89 -10.39
CA GLU A 794 4.55 -20.96 -10.28
C GLU A 794 5.04 -20.83 -8.84
N VAL A 795 4.14 -20.63 -7.87
CA VAL A 795 4.52 -20.45 -6.47
C VAL A 795 5.10 -21.73 -5.88
N GLU A 796 4.55 -22.92 -6.17
CA GLU A 796 5.12 -24.16 -5.66
C GLU A 796 6.44 -24.54 -6.32
N SER A 797 6.71 -24.07 -7.54
CA SER A 797 7.98 -24.31 -8.21
C SER A 797 9.12 -23.44 -7.69
N THR A 798 8.81 -22.23 -7.19
CA THR A 798 9.81 -21.22 -6.83
C THR A 798 9.72 -20.74 -5.38
N TYR A 799 8.59 -20.94 -4.69
CA TYR A 799 8.20 -20.33 -3.41
C TYR A 799 8.04 -18.81 -3.45
N TYR A 800 8.17 -18.17 -4.60
CA TYR A 800 7.93 -16.74 -4.75
C TYR A 800 6.47 -16.44 -5.05
N THR A 801 5.89 -15.50 -4.34
CA THR A 801 4.72 -14.76 -4.80
C THR A 801 5.18 -13.66 -5.76
N PHE A 802 4.35 -13.27 -6.74
CA PHE A 802 4.74 -12.41 -7.86
C PHE A 802 3.61 -11.46 -8.26
N GLU A 803 3.90 -10.49 -9.14
CA GLU A 803 2.95 -9.44 -9.55
C GLU A 803 2.05 -9.85 -10.71
N MET A 804 2.61 -10.47 -11.73
CA MET A 804 1.95 -10.70 -13.00
C MET A 804 2.31 -12.06 -13.60
N VAL A 805 1.55 -12.48 -14.62
CA VAL A 805 1.79 -13.72 -15.39
C VAL A 805 1.97 -13.37 -16.86
N ASN A 806 2.99 -13.97 -17.49
CA ASN A 806 3.21 -13.81 -18.94
C ASN A 806 2.16 -14.58 -19.75
N THR A 807 1.57 -13.94 -20.74
CA THR A 807 0.47 -14.48 -21.56
C THR A 807 0.84 -15.69 -22.42
N VAL A 808 2.11 -15.90 -22.73
CA VAL A 808 2.60 -16.97 -23.60
C VAL A 808 3.18 -18.13 -22.82
N THR A 809 4.02 -17.83 -21.82
CA THR A 809 4.73 -18.86 -21.04
C THR A 809 4.00 -19.27 -19.77
N GLY A 810 3.12 -18.42 -19.28
CA GLY A 810 2.48 -18.57 -17.97
C GLY A 810 3.45 -18.45 -16.79
N LEU A 811 4.65 -17.91 -17.00
CA LEU A 811 5.61 -17.70 -15.91
C LEU A 811 5.23 -16.46 -15.11
N GLY A 812 5.32 -16.58 -13.79
CA GLY A 812 5.22 -15.45 -12.87
C GLY A 812 6.42 -14.51 -13.05
N GLY A 813 6.19 -13.21 -12.90
CA GLY A 813 7.25 -12.24 -13.17
C GLY A 813 7.19 -10.98 -12.33
N TRP A 814 8.23 -10.19 -12.56
CA TRP A 814 8.55 -8.90 -11.97
C TRP A 814 9.03 -9.01 -10.52
N PHE A 815 8.36 -8.39 -9.54
CA PHE A 815 8.83 -8.42 -8.16
C PHE A 815 8.40 -9.70 -7.42
N HIS A 816 9.34 -10.28 -6.67
CA HIS A 816 9.12 -11.45 -5.81
C HIS A 816 8.65 -11.02 -4.41
N ASN A 817 8.01 -11.94 -3.69
CA ASN A 817 7.38 -11.71 -2.39
C ASN A 817 6.35 -10.56 -2.42
N PHE A 818 5.80 -10.30 -3.61
CA PHE A 818 4.74 -9.34 -3.83
C PHE A 818 3.40 -9.96 -3.44
N GLY A 819 2.61 -9.25 -2.64
CA GLY A 819 1.33 -9.77 -2.13
C GLY A 819 0.14 -8.90 -2.53
N GLY A 820 0.37 -7.58 -2.71
CA GLY A 820 -0.70 -6.60 -2.79
C GLY A 820 -1.76 -6.89 -3.84
N LEU A 821 -1.37 -7.04 -5.10
CA LEU A 821 -2.31 -7.22 -6.21
C LEU A 821 -2.69 -8.69 -6.49
N SER A 822 -2.10 -9.64 -5.75
CA SER A 822 -2.36 -11.08 -5.92
C SER A 822 -3.42 -11.64 -4.95
N THR A 823 -4.02 -10.80 -4.12
CA THR A 823 -5.04 -11.19 -3.14
C THR A 823 -6.29 -11.86 -3.73
N PRO A 824 -6.70 -11.61 -5.00
CA PRO A 824 -7.80 -12.36 -5.61
C PRO A 824 -7.67 -13.88 -5.53
N LEU A 825 -6.43 -14.43 -5.47
CA LEU A 825 -6.20 -15.87 -5.35
C LEU A 825 -6.77 -16.44 -4.04
N ILE A 826 -6.64 -15.71 -2.93
CA ILE A 826 -7.22 -16.11 -1.62
C ILE A 826 -8.75 -16.06 -1.72
N MET A 827 -9.30 -15.01 -2.32
CA MET A 827 -10.74 -14.86 -2.50
C MET A 827 -11.34 -15.98 -3.36
N TRP A 828 -10.69 -16.30 -4.49
CA TRP A 828 -11.15 -17.39 -5.38
C TRP A 828 -10.97 -18.78 -4.76
N LEU A 829 -9.89 -19.02 -4.01
CA LEU A 829 -9.73 -20.26 -3.25
C LEU A 829 -10.91 -20.46 -2.29
N LYS A 830 -11.29 -19.41 -1.56
CA LYS A 830 -12.42 -19.47 -0.63
C LYS A 830 -13.75 -19.57 -1.37
N ALA A 831 -13.93 -18.83 -2.46
CA ALA A 831 -15.17 -18.78 -3.23
C ALA A 831 -15.58 -20.13 -3.86
N TYR A 832 -14.63 -21.02 -4.10
CA TYR A 832 -14.89 -22.33 -4.72
C TYR A 832 -14.57 -23.52 -3.83
N TYR A 833 -13.79 -23.36 -2.76
CA TYR A 833 -13.30 -24.51 -1.98
C TYR A 833 -13.45 -24.38 -0.46
N ALA A 834 -13.75 -23.19 0.11
CA ALA A 834 -13.86 -23.05 1.57
C ALA A 834 -15.31 -23.20 2.05
N PRO A 835 -15.67 -24.30 2.72
CA PRO A 835 -17.04 -24.50 3.22
C PRO A 835 -17.47 -23.39 4.19
N GLY A 836 -18.69 -22.90 4.01
CA GLY A 836 -19.23 -21.81 4.82
C GLY A 836 -19.05 -20.42 4.21
N THR A 837 -18.69 -20.32 2.92
CA THR A 837 -18.59 -19.04 2.20
C THR A 837 -19.74 -18.88 1.20
N VAL A 838 -20.18 -17.63 1.02
CA VAL A 838 -21.14 -17.23 -0.01
C VAL A 838 -20.54 -16.09 -0.82
N ASN A 839 -20.64 -16.17 -2.15
CA ASN A 839 -20.14 -15.16 -3.06
C ASN A 839 -21.22 -14.77 -4.07
N VAL A 840 -21.34 -13.47 -4.29
CA VAL A 840 -22.28 -12.82 -5.21
C VAL A 840 -21.57 -11.72 -5.99
N GLY A 841 -22.20 -11.18 -7.00
CA GLY A 841 -21.71 -10.00 -7.74
C GLY A 841 -21.78 -8.71 -6.91
N PHE A 842 -21.52 -7.58 -7.56
CA PHE A 842 -21.58 -6.26 -6.93
C PHE A 842 -23.00 -5.75 -6.68
N ASP A 843 -23.95 -6.23 -7.49
CA ASP A 843 -25.35 -5.77 -7.46
C ASP A 843 -26.22 -6.51 -6.44
N THR A 844 -25.63 -7.41 -5.65
CA THR A 844 -26.34 -8.20 -4.64
C THR A 844 -25.80 -7.90 -3.24
N TYR A 845 -26.71 -7.65 -2.30
CA TYR A 845 -26.38 -7.46 -0.89
C TYR A 845 -26.85 -8.66 -0.06
N LEU A 846 -25.96 -9.30 0.66
CA LEU A 846 -26.25 -10.40 1.57
C LEU A 846 -26.78 -9.83 2.90
N GLU A 847 -28.06 -10.10 3.19
CA GLU A 847 -28.73 -9.63 4.43
C GLU A 847 -28.36 -10.51 5.62
N ARG A 848 -28.30 -11.80 5.36
CA ARG A 848 -28.00 -12.82 6.36
C ARG A 848 -27.44 -14.06 5.67
N VAL A 849 -26.38 -14.60 6.26
CA VAL A 849 -25.79 -15.88 5.85
C VAL A 849 -25.67 -16.75 7.10
N HIS A 850 -26.29 -17.92 7.07
CA HIS A 850 -26.19 -18.87 8.18
C HIS A 850 -25.89 -20.26 7.64
N PHE A 851 -24.87 -20.91 8.18
CA PHE A 851 -24.55 -22.31 7.94
C PHE A 851 -24.67 -23.09 9.24
N ASN A 852 -25.11 -24.36 9.16
CA ASN A 852 -24.97 -25.26 10.28
C ASN A 852 -23.47 -25.53 10.59
N GLU A 853 -23.17 -26.15 11.73
CA GLU A 853 -21.81 -26.44 12.18
C GLU A 853 -21.01 -27.25 11.16
N ASP A 854 -21.65 -28.29 10.58
CA ASP A 854 -21.03 -29.19 9.61
C ASP A 854 -20.92 -28.64 8.18
N LYS A 855 -21.45 -27.45 7.92
CA LYS A 855 -21.51 -26.84 6.57
C LYS A 855 -22.24 -27.68 5.52
N THR A 856 -23.26 -28.42 5.97
CA THR A 856 -24.14 -29.24 5.12
C THR A 856 -25.48 -28.57 4.85
N ASP A 857 -25.84 -27.55 5.64
CA ASP A 857 -27.05 -26.74 5.46
C ASP A 857 -26.72 -25.27 5.48
N ALA A 858 -27.36 -24.48 4.62
CA ALA A 858 -27.22 -23.03 4.56
C ALA A 858 -28.57 -22.33 4.37
N GLU A 859 -28.75 -21.21 5.05
CA GLU A 859 -29.84 -20.26 4.81
C GLU A 859 -29.23 -18.90 4.47
N ILE A 860 -29.65 -18.33 3.34
CA ILE A 860 -29.10 -17.10 2.78
C ILE A 860 -30.28 -16.18 2.44
N ASP A 861 -30.32 -15.02 3.07
CA ASP A 861 -31.26 -13.95 2.74
C ASP A 861 -30.49 -12.87 2.00
N LEU A 862 -30.98 -12.37 0.89
CA LEU A 862 -30.32 -11.37 0.06
C LEU A 862 -31.30 -10.37 -0.56
N THR A 863 -30.79 -9.22 -0.98
CA THR A 863 -31.49 -8.22 -1.80
C THR A 863 -30.70 -7.97 -3.07
N TYR A 864 -31.37 -8.03 -4.22
CA TYR A 864 -30.79 -7.76 -5.54
C TYR A 864 -31.06 -6.30 -5.95
N TYR A 865 -30.03 -5.59 -6.41
CA TYR A 865 -30.10 -4.19 -6.84
C TYR A 865 -29.73 -3.98 -8.31
N GLY A 866 -29.40 -5.07 -9.03
CA GLY A 866 -28.99 -5.01 -10.43
C GLY A 866 -30.11 -4.77 -11.42
N GLN A 867 -29.72 -4.65 -12.68
CA GLN A 867 -30.64 -4.49 -13.82
C GLN A 867 -30.66 -5.70 -14.76
N ASN A 868 -29.77 -6.69 -14.52
CA ASN A 868 -29.80 -7.94 -15.28
C ASN A 868 -30.96 -8.81 -14.80
N ASP A 869 -31.60 -9.55 -15.72
CA ASP A 869 -32.69 -10.47 -15.39
C ASP A 869 -32.24 -11.64 -14.53
N LYS A 870 -30.93 -11.90 -14.52
CA LYS A 870 -30.33 -13.05 -13.83
C LYS A 870 -28.98 -12.68 -13.21
N PHE A 871 -28.67 -13.31 -12.08
CA PHE A 871 -27.37 -13.23 -11.43
C PHE A 871 -26.97 -14.58 -10.84
N ILE A 872 -25.73 -14.74 -10.44
CA ILE A 872 -25.18 -15.97 -9.85
C ILE A 872 -24.87 -15.78 -8.37
N LEU A 873 -25.26 -16.78 -7.58
CA LEU A 873 -24.79 -17.00 -6.22
C LEU A 873 -23.97 -18.28 -6.18
N ILE A 874 -22.84 -18.26 -5.50
CA ILE A 874 -21.99 -19.41 -5.21
C ILE A 874 -21.93 -19.61 -3.70
N ALA A 875 -22.42 -20.74 -3.19
CA ALA A 875 -22.30 -21.13 -1.79
C ALA A 875 -21.41 -22.37 -1.70
N VAL A 876 -20.39 -22.34 -0.85
CA VAL A 876 -19.51 -23.50 -0.69
C VAL A 876 -19.96 -24.33 0.51
N MET A 877 -20.39 -25.53 0.20
CA MET A 877 -20.82 -26.56 1.14
C MET A 877 -19.73 -27.63 1.31
N LYS A 878 -19.93 -28.58 2.19
CA LYS A 878 -19.04 -29.74 2.33
C LYS A 878 -19.06 -30.60 1.06
N GLU A 879 -17.90 -31.05 0.59
CA GLU A 879 -17.72 -31.71 -0.72
C GLU A 879 -18.42 -33.07 -0.84
N ASP A 880 -18.52 -33.83 0.24
CA ASP A 880 -18.94 -35.24 0.22
C ASP A 880 -20.46 -35.45 0.26
N ALA A 881 -21.26 -34.52 -0.27
CA ALA A 881 -22.72 -34.59 -0.22
C ALA A 881 -23.38 -34.06 -1.48
N ASP A 882 -24.57 -34.55 -1.77
CA ASP A 882 -25.50 -33.96 -2.74
C ASP A 882 -26.43 -32.96 -2.05
N TYR A 883 -26.79 -31.91 -2.75
CA TYR A 883 -27.57 -30.79 -2.19
C TYR A 883 -28.87 -30.55 -2.95
N ILE A 884 -29.91 -30.18 -2.21
CA ILE A 884 -31.15 -29.60 -2.74
C ILE A 884 -31.16 -28.12 -2.43
N CYS A 885 -31.51 -27.30 -3.43
CA CYS A 885 -31.65 -25.86 -3.32
C CYS A 885 -33.09 -25.43 -3.48
N THR A 886 -33.54 -24.54 -2.60
CA THR A 886 -34.85 -23.88 -2.77
C THR A 886 -34.65 -22.36 -2.82
N LEU A 887 -35.39 -21.70 -3.67
CA LEU A 887 -35.52 -20.26 -3.79
C LEU A 887 -36.95 -19.86 -3.42
N ASP A 888 -37.12 -19.06 -2.40
CA ASP A 888 -38.42 -18.59 -1.91
C ASP A 888 -39.42 -19.72 -1.61
N GLY A 889 -38.89 -20.89 -1.24
CA GLY A 889 -39.65 -22.10 -0.92
C GLY A 889 -39.90 -23.06 -2.08
N GLU A 890 -39.54 -22.71 -3.32
CA GLU A 890 -39.64 -23.59 -4.50
C GLU A 890 -38.30 -24.25 -4.78
N GLU A 891 -38.30 -25.54 -5.11
CA GLU A 891 -37.05 -26.24 -5.49
C GLU A 891 -36.51 -25.73 -6.84
N ILE A 892 -35.24 -25.41 -6.89
CA ILE A 892 -34.58 -24.92 -8.07
C ILE A 892 -33.38 -25.80 -8.45
N LYS A 893 -33.02 -25.74 -9.74
CA LYS A 893 -31.81 -26.41 -10.24
C LYS A 893 -30.57 -25.64 -9.77
N ALA A 894 -29.63 -26.32 -9.13
CA ALA A 894 -28.30 -25.84 -8.82
C ALA A 894 -27.24 -26.77 -9.41
N GLU A 895 -26.11 -26.20 -9.80
CA GLU A 895 -24.94 -26.97 -10.17
C GLU A 895 -24.05 -27.14 -8.93
N CYS A 896 -23.65 -28.36 -8.62
CA CYS A 896 -22.73 -28.64 -7.52
C CYS A 896 -21.43 -29.24 -8.08
N ASP A 897 -20.32 -28.53 -7.88
CA ASP A 897 -18.99 -29.01 -8.24
C ASP A 897 -18.08 -28.91 -7.03
N LYS A 898 -17.65 -30.09 -6.48
CA LYS A 898 -16.70 -30.17 -5.36
C LYS A 898 -17.13 -29.32 -4.13
N GLY A 899 -18.42 -29.33 -3.83
CA GLY A 899 -19.00 -28.58 -2.73
C GLY A 899 -19.39 -27.14 -3.09
N ALA A 900 -18.92 -26.57 -4.18
CA ALA A 900 -19.39 -25.27 -4.66
C ALA A 900 -20.75 -25.41 -5.34
N VAL A 901 -21.80 -24.93 -4.67
CA VAL A 901 -23.17 -24.93 -5.16
C VAL A 901 -23.42 -23.59 -5.86
N THR A 902 -23.56 -23.65 -7.18
CA THR A 902 -23.82 -22.49 -8.04
C THR A 902 -25.32 -22.43 -8.40
N VAL A 903 -25.92 -21.29 -8.10
CA VAL A 903 -27.33 -21.03 -8.32
C VAL A 903 -27.51 -19.85 -9.25
N GLU A 904 -28.20 -20.03 -10.37
CA GLU A 904 -28.71 -18.95 -11.23
C GLU A 904 -30.06 -18.47 -10.67
N ILE A 905 -30.16 -17.18 -10.36
CA ILE A 905 -31.36 -16.58 -9.77
C ILE A 905 -31.91 -15.56 -10.75
N THR A 906 -33.20 -15.71 -11.10
CA THR A 906 -33.94 -14.69 -11.84
C THR A 906 -34.52 -13.70 -10.83
N ALA A 907 -34.28 -12.41 -11.02
CA ALA A 907 -34.64 -11.40 -10.04
C ALA A 907 -34.95 -10.04 -10.71
N GLU A 908 -35.77 -9.24 -10.03
CA GLU A 908 -36.04 -7.88 -10.39
C GLU A 908 -35.28 -6.93 -9.45
N ASN A 909 -34.99 -5.71 -9.90
CA ASN A 909 -34.33 -4.69 -9.07
C ASN A 909 -35.09 -4.49 -7.74
N ARG A 910 -34.37 -4.51 -6.62
CA ARG A 910 -34.87 -4.42 -5.24
C ARG A 910 -35.72 -5.61 -4.79
N SER A 911 -35.68 -6.75 -5.49
CA SER A 911 -36.27 -7.97 -5.00
C SER A 911 -35.46 -8.59 -3.86
N THR A 912 -36.16 -9.19 -2.90
CA THR A 912 -35.52 -9.92 -1.80
C THR A 912 -35.78 -11.40 -1.98
N HIS A 913 -34.77 -12.20 -1.72
CA HIS A 913 -34.85 -13.65 -1.93
C HIS A 913 -34.28 -14.40 -0.74
N LYS A 914 -34.85 -15.58 -0.51
CA LYS A 914 -34.36 -16.54 0.49
C LYS A 914 -33.93 -17.83 -0.20
N ILE A 915 -32.66 -18.18 -0.07
CA ILE A 915 -32.08 -19.42 -0.57
C ILE A 915 -31.85 -20.37 0.60
N ILE A 916 -32.27 -21.59 0.46
CA ILE A 916 -32.02 -22.66 1.42
C ILE A 916 -31.31 -23.79 0.68
N ILE A 917 -30.16 -24.20 1.15
CA ILE A 917 -29.36 -25.31 0.65
C ILE A 917 -29.33 -26.38 1.74
N ARG A 918 -29.72 -27.62 1.41
CA ARG A 918 -29.75 -28.75 2.34
C ARG A 918 -29.13 -29.98 1.75
N LYS A 919 -28.47 -30.73 2.58
CA LYS A 919 -27.97 -32.07 2.23
C LYS A 919 -29.16 -32.98 1.90
N LYS A 920 -29.05 -33.77 0.82
CA LYS A 920 -30.01 -34.82 0.42
C LYS A 920 -30.06 -35.95 1.40
#